data_981d7de4b9b1404b6198168b45b77c47
#
_entry.id   981d7de4b9b1404b6198168b45b77c47
#
_cell.length_a   1.000
_cell.length_b   1.000
_cell.length_c   1.000
_cell.angle_alpha   90.00
_cell.angle_beta   90.00
_cell.angle_gamma   90.00
#
_symmetry.space_group_name_H-M   'P 1'
#
loop_
_entity.id
_entity.type
_entity.pdbx_description
1 polymer ?
#
loop_
_entity_poly.entity_id
_entity_poly.type
_entity_poly.pdbx_seq_one_letter_code
_entity_poly.pdbx_strand_id
1 'polypeptide(L)'
;RISTSEFKVNFNKATLIINAKKYKKITVEYFRFPYFVTKIYTPFDEKLIITDKINDGVLYSLTTNKKASEIKLFEGLQTRGFISRGITSGNNQNAVTNSALDLEISGKLSKDVTLRANIFDTNIPIQQNGYSQNLTDFDRIFIEMFSENWRVKAGDISIENNTSFFLPFTKQIAGLEVEANITDKLKVAASGAVVRGKFNNYKFTGIEGNQGPYKIFGANNEAAILIIEGSEKVFINGIILKQGVNNDYTINYNLGELTFTTTYPITNDMRITVEFQYSDKNYTRFITYEKAVYSSDKFKISGYFYAENDAKNQPLQQSLTEVQKQILANAGNNKAAMIAESAFIDTFNENKILYKKIPNTNKDYFEYSINPADELFSVKFSNVGVNSGDYILDSTIAIGSIFKFVGVNQGNYKPIIRLIAPTKSQFFVLKSAYQANEKTSLETEIALSNNDANLFSAIDNNQNKALAAKIGWQQVLMDKKWQLSTNISHEYAHKNFRSIQRWETVEFNRDWNIITNNATKNYFQSELLLKNKKKDFVLYRFNNLDYFEIFKGIKHDFQSKINFNKTTFFANASFLSNTSTLEKNSFLVAKVKAEHHLKKGWFGAFINFETNSRQNIETQDFINTSHRFKKYEGYVGLGDSTKVFAKIGFNYTNNDSIKVNKFTEINHRKTFYINSKLIKNK
;
A
#
# COMPACT_ATOMS: atom_id res chain seq x y z
N ARG A 1 21.73 87.68 10.15
CA ARG A 1 21.77 86.25 10.64
C ARG A 1 21.23 86.26 12.09
N ILE A 2 20.42 85.26 12.39
CA ILE A 2 19.90 85.05 13.74
C ILE A 2 20.95 84.30 14.56
N SER A 3 21.21 84.70 15.80
CA SER A 3 22.15 83.97 16.66
C SER A 3 21.70 82.57 16.95
N THR A 4 22.62 81.64 17.02
CA THR A 4 22.37 80.22 17.33
C THR A 4 21.74 79.98 18.67
N SER A 5 21.80 80.98 19.58
CA SER A 5 21.11 80.96 20.90
C SER A 5 19.59 81.24 20.82
N GLU A 6 19.07 81.78 19.69
CA GLU A 6 17.68 82.20 19.53
C GLU A 6 16.84 81.14 18.76
N PHE A 7 17.41 80.06 18.34
CA PHE A 7 16.70 78.92 17.65
C PHE A 7 17.28 77.55 18.03
N LYS A 8 16.43 76.56 17.98
CA LYS A 8 16.84 75.16 18.14
C LYS A 8 16.50 74.40 16.87
N VAL A 9 17.44 73.60 16.38
CA VAL A 9 17.26 72.69 15.20
C VAL A 9 17.24 71.26 15.66
N ASN A 10 16.26 70.55 15.24
CA ASN A 10 16.22 69.09 15.38
C ASN A 10 16.52 68.49 13.98
N PHE A 11 17.74 68.05 13.80
CA PHE A 11 18.22 67.49 12.53
C PHE A 11 17.52 66.20 12.17
N ASN A 12 17.13 65.38 13.15
CA ASN A 12 16.47 64.07 12.89
C ASN A 12 15.02 64.26 12.39
N LYS A 13 14.34 65.36 12.84
CA LYS A 13 12.97 65.61 12.43
C LYS A 13 12.86 66.76 11.40
N ALA A 14 14.00 67.30 10.97
CA ALA A 14 14.06 68.45 10.08
C ALA A 14 13.17 69.64 10.53
N THR A 15 13.17 69.93 11.85
CA THR A 15 12.35 70.98 12.41
C THR A 15 13.19 72.07 13.05
N LEU A 16 12.75 73.32 12.86
CA LEU A 16 13.31 74.54 13.46
C LEU A 16 12.34 75.10 14.44
N ILE A 17 12.76 75.33 15.68
CA ILE A 17 11.99 75.99 16.72
C ILE A 17 12.57 77.38 16.97
N ILE A 18 11.78 78.42 16.73
CA ILE A 18 12.19 79.81 16.87
C ILE A 18 11.00 80.65 17.43
N ASN A 19 11.27 81.72 18.18
CA ASN A 19 10.23 82.62 18.71
C ASN A 19 9.69 83.45 17.54
N ALA A 20 8.50 83.10 17.03
CA ALA A 20 7.87 83.76 15.89
C ALA A 20 7.41 85.20 16.18
N LYS A 21 7.26 85.64 17.43
CA LYS A 21 6.85 87.00 17.79
C LYS A 21 7.95 88.04 17.57
N LYS A 22 9.21 87.59 17.42
CA LYS A 22 10.39 88.47 17.26
C LYS A 22 10.71 88.82 15.83
N TYR A 23 10.25 87.95 14.84
CA TYR A 23 10.63 88.02 13.43
C TYR A 23 9.41 87.99 12.50
N LYS A 24 9.28 89.02 11.61
CA LYS A 24 8.19 89.08 10.60
C LYS A 24 8.40 88.14 9.39
N LYS A 25 9.64 87.83 9.11
CA LYS A 25 10.00 86.89 7.98
C LYS A 25 11.31 86.21 8.35
N ILE A 26 11.36 84.91 8.12
CA ILE A 26 12.53 84.10 8.39
C ILE A 26 12.88 83.32 7.09
N THR A 27 14.12 83.39 6.72
CA THR A 27 14.68 82.59 5.58
C THR A 27 15.67 81.57 6.16
N VAL A 28 15.49 80.31 5.87
CA VAL A 28 16.35 79.18 6.32
C VAL A 28 17.10 78.60 5.12
N GLU A 29 18.42 78.71 5.19
CA GLU A 29 19.30 78.04 4.23
C GLU A 29 19.91 76.77 4.85
N TYR A 30 19.82 75.64 4.18
CA TYR A 30 20.36 74.41 4.67
C TYR A 30 20.89 73.52 3.55
N PHE A 31 21.88 72.67 3.85
CA PHE A 31 22.36 71.63 2.97
C PHE A 31 21.65 70.34 3.33
N ARG A 32 21.19 69.65 2.29
CA ARG A 32 20.61 68.33 2.41
C ARG A 32 21.57 67.30 1.82
N PHE A 33 21.92 66.30 2.62
CA PHE A 33 22.66 65.17 2.04
C PHE A 33 21.81 64.46 0.97
N PRO A 34 22.42 64.04 -0.13
CA PRO A 34 21.72 63.19 -1.13
C PRO A 34 21.11 61.94 -0.48
N TYR A 35 19.93 61.58 -0.92
CA TYR A 35 19.15 60.46 -0.33
C TYR A 35 19.96 59.15 -0.28
N PHE A 36 20.81 58.88 -1.26
CA PHE A 36 21.64 57.68 -1.28
C PHE A 36 22.72 57.63 -0.19
N VAL A 37 23.12 58.77 0.42
CA VAL A 37 24.09 58.85 1.52
C VAL A 37 23.40 58.69 2.88
N THR A 38 22.12 59.06 2.98
CA THR A 38 21.35 58.98 4.20
C THR A 38 20.50 57.72 4.36
N LYS A 39 20.44 56.88 3.31
CA LYS A 39 19.73 55.63 3.31
C LYS A 39 20.56 54.55 4.08
N ILE A 40 19.92 53.85 4.99
CA ILE A 40 20.55 52.68 5.62
C ILE A 40 20.56 51.54 4.59
N TYR A 41 21.75 51.10 4.22
CA TYR A 41 21.94 49.98 3.33
C TYR A 41 22.19 48.74 4.19
N THR A 42 21.25 47.77 4.13
CA THR A 42 21.44 46.46 4.67
C THR A 42 21.62 45.46 3.51
N PRO A 43 22.47 44.45 3.63
CA PRO A 43 22.65 43.45 2.56
C PRO A 43 21.31 42.74 2.25
N PHE A 44 20.41 42.68 3.22
CA PHE A 44 19.07 42.11 3.06
C PHE A 44 18.06 42.95 3.84
N ASP A 45 16.87 43.14 3.27
CA ASP A 45 15.75 43.75 3.98
C ASP A 45 15.13 42.69 4.90
N GLU A 46 15.14 42.94 6.23
CA GLU A 46 14.53 42.02 7.23
C GLU A 46 13.06 41.70 6.94
N LYS A 47 12.35 42.57 6.23
CA LYS A 47 10.97 42.32 5.81
C LYS A 47 10.81 41.31 4.71
N LEU A 48 11.90 40.91 4.06
CA LEU A 48 11.94 39.88 3.04
C LEU A 48 12.25 38.49 3.62
N ILE A 49 12.56 38.39 4.93
CA ILE A 49 12.78 37.15 5.62
C ILE A 49 11.42 36.61 6.09
N ILE A 50 10.93 35.60 5.41
CA ILE A 50 9.71 34.89 5.82
C ILE A 50 10.13 33.78 6.77
N THR A 51 9.79 33.96 8.06
CA THR A 51 10.04 32.96 9.12
C THR A 51 8.92 31.94 9.25
N ASP A 52 8.07 31.77 8.22
CA ASP A 52 6.95 30.85 8.30
C ASP A 52 7.36 29.41 8.05
N LYS A 53 6.87 28.60 8.94
CA LYS A 53 7.02 27.15 9.15
C LYS A 53 7.64 26.38 7.98
N ILE A 54 8.86 25.97 8.24
CA ILE A 54 9.71 25.11 7.46
C ILE A 54 8.97 23.85 7.00
N ASN A 55 8.78 23.73 5.70
CA ASN A 55 8.77 22.45 5.04
C ASN A 55 10.07 22.33 4.28
N ASP A 56 10.89 21.36 4.72
CA ASP A 56 12.04 20.78 4.07
C ASP A 56 13.05 21.70 3.36
N GLY A 57 14.07 22.10 4.09
CA GLY A 57 15.38 22.39 3.54
C GLY A 57 15.63 23.83 3.03
N VAL A 58 14.65 24.72 3.01
CA VAL A 58 14.84 26.13 2.62
C VAL A 58 14.88 27.01 3.86
N LEU A 59 16.08 27.46 4.25
CA LEU A 59 16.29 28.29 5.42
C LEU A 59 15.74 29.72 5.28
N TYR A 60 15.56 30.22 4.06
CA TYR A 60 14.96 31.54 3.80
C TYR A 60 14.54 31.66 2.33
N SER A 61 13.52 32.44 2.06
CA SER A 61 13.09 32.79 0.70
C SER A 61 13.16 34.32 0.53
N LEU A 62 13.85 34.79 -0.50
CA LEU A 62 13.87 36.19 -0.89
C LEU A 62 12.66 36.44 -1.81
N THR A 63 11.56 36.90 -1.21
CA THR A 63 10.45 37.41 -2.01
C THR A 63 10.62 38.91 -2.24
N THR A 64 10.78 39.33 -3.48
CA THR A 64 10.59 40.73 -3.84
C THR A 64 9.12 41.06 -3.60
N ASN A 65 8.84 41.97 -2.66
CA ASN A 65 7.52 42.56 -2.48
C ASN A 65 7.12 43.50 -3.63
N LYS A 66 7.15 42.99 -4.86
CA LYS A 66 6.15 43.44 -5.82
C LYS A 66 4.91 42.64 -5.43
N LYS A 67 3.88 43.33 -4.92
CA LYS A 67 2.51 42.83 -5.06
C LYS A 67 2.40 42.50 -6.53
N ALA A 68 2.63 41.21 -6.90
CA ALA A 68 2.16 40.71 -8.17
C ALA A 68 0.68 41.10 -8.14
N SER A 69 0.24 41.87 -9.09
CA SER A 69 -1.18 42.11 -9.28
C SER A 69 -1.79 40.72 -9.33
N GLU A 70 -2.57 40.38 -8.30
CA GLU A 70 -3.31 39.14 -8.32
C GLU A 70 -4.11 39.18 -9.61
N ILE A 71 -3.71 38.39 -10.59
CA ILE A 71 -4.51 38.17 -11.77
C ILE A 71 -5.70 37.38 -11.25
N LYS A 72 -6.75 38.09 -10.86
CA LYS A 72 -8.04 37.47 -10.52
C LYS A 72 -8.66 37.03 -11.83
N LEU A 73 -8.32 35.83 -12.25
CA LEU A 73 -8.87 35.20 -13.46
C LEU A 73 -10.39 35.08 -13.35
N PHE A 74 -10.94 34.93 -12.12
CA PHE A 74 -12.36 34.86 -11.84
C PHE A 74 -12.65 35.45 -10.46
N GLU A 75 -13.73 36.23 -10.31
CA GLU A 75 -14.21 36.66 -9.00
C GLU A 75 -14.59 35.45 -8.15
N GLY A 76 -13.99 35.32 -6.95
CA GLY A 76 -14.25 34.21 -6.02
C GLY A 76 -13.30 33.03 -6.08
N LEU A 77 -12.39 32.95 -7.06
CA LEU A 77 -11.37 31.93 -7.15
C LEU A 77 -9.99 32.45 -6.78
N GLN A 78 -9.27 31.68 -6.00
CA GLN A 78 -7.86 31.90 -5.67
C GLN A 78 -7.02 30.88 -6.44
N THR A 79 -5.97 31.35 -7.10
CA THR A 79 -5.01 30.52 -7.82
C THR A 79 -3.64 30.67 -7.20
N ARG A 80 -2.96 29.55 -6.98
CA ARG A 80 -1.61 29.50 -6.44
C ARG A 80 -0.83 28.45 -7.22
N GLY A 81 0.41 28.75 -7.58
CA GLY A 81 1.23 27.76 -8.26
C GLY A 81 2.48 28.35 -8.92
N PHE A 82 3.21 27.49 -9.58
CA PHE A 82 4.35 27.86 -10.38
C PHE A 82 4.40 27.03 -11.67
N ILE A 83 4.99 27.61 -12.69
CA ILE A 83 5.41 26.90 -13.91
C ILE A 83 6.91 27.09 -14.06
N SER A 84 7.64 26.00 -14.26
CA SER A 84 9.05 26.07 -14.60
C SER A 84 9.30 25.39 -15.94
N ARG A 85 10.21 25.99 -16.73
CA ARG A 85 10.76 25.36 -17.93
C ARG A 85 12.27 25.50 -17.91
N GLY A 86 12.98 24.41 -18.12
CA GLY A 86 14.42 24.36 -18.12
C GLY A 86 14.94 23.60 -19.34
N ILE A 87 16.18 23.92 -19.73
CA ILE A 87 16.93 23.15 -20.72
C ILE A 87 18.17 22.65 -20.00
N THR A 88 18.37 21.34 -19.98
CA THR A 88 19.60 20.72 -19.47
C THR A 88 20.43 20.24 -20.64
N SER A 89 21.68 20.69 -20.73
CA SER A 89 22.65 20.28 -21.73
C SER A 89 23.97 19.93 -21.05
N GLY A 90 24.63 18.89 -21.47
CA GLY A 90 25.90 18.44 -20.90
C GLY A 90 26.74 17.64 -21.89
N ASN A 91 28.00 17.39 -21.53
CA ASN A 91 28.96 16.72 -22.41
C ASN A 91 28.60 15.26 -22.74
N ASN A 92 27.67 14.65 -21.99
CA ASN A 92 27.31 13.24 -22.12
C ASN A 92 25.82 13.04 -22.38
N GLN A 93 25.07 14.10 -22.68
CA GLN A 93 23.63 14.02 -22.99
C GLN A 93 23.22 15.09 -23.99
N ASN A 94 22.25 14.78 -24.83
CA ASN A 94 21.63 15.77 -25.73
C ASN A 94 20.89 16.84 -24.92
N ALA A 95 20.65 18.00 -25.52
CA ALA A 95 19.84 19.04 -24.89
C ALA A 95 18.42 18.52 -24.63
N VAL A 96 18.01 18.51 -23.37
CA VAL A 96 16.70 18.04 -22.91
C VAL A 96 15.94 19.18 -22.28
N THR A 97 14.67 19.33 -22.63
CA THR A 97 13.77 20.34 -22.06
C THR A 97 12.99 19.70 -20.90
N ASN A 98 13.00 20.35 -19.74
CA ASN A 98 12.23 19.99 -18.56
C ASN A 98 11.11 21.00 -18.38
N SER A 99 9.91 20.52 -18.04
CA SER A 99 8.80 21.39 -17.63
C SER A 99 8.19 20.86 -16.33
N ALA A 100 7.79 21.74 -15.45
CA ALA A 100 6.98 21.40 -14.28
C ALA A 100 5.90 22.47 -14.13
N LEU A 101 4.67 22.01 -13.88
CA LEU A 101 3.50 22.82 -13.56
C LEU A 101 2.94 22.31 -12.22
N ASP A 102 2.79 23.21 -11.27
CA ASP A 102 2.03 22.97 -10.02
C ASP A 102 1.04 24.12 -9.91
N LEU A 103 -0.24 23.80 -10.00
CA LEU A 103 -1.31 24.78 -10.00
C LEU A 103 -2.44 24.33 -9.07
N GLU A 104 -2.64 25.08 -8.00
CA GLU A 104 -3.78 24.93 -7.09
C GLU A 104 -4.81 26.02 -7.37
N ILE A 105 -6.07 25.63 -7.54
CA ILE A 105 -7.20 26.51 -7.75
C ILE A 105 -8.23 26.19 -6.65
N SER A 106 -8.67 27.15 -5.91
CA SER A 106 -9.73 26.96 -4.91
C SER A 106 -10.60 28.19 -4.76
N GLY A 107 -11.88 27.99 -4.47
CA GLY A 107 -12.80 29.10 -4.21
C GLY A 107 -14.25 28.77 -4.58
N LYS A 108 -15.10 29.77 -4.49
CA LYS A 108 -16.52 29.67 -4.79
C LYS A 108 -16.79 30.07 -6.26
N LEU A 109 -17.40 29.14 -7.02
CA LEU A 109 -17.93 29.44 -8.36
C LEU A 109 -19.29 30.13 -8.30
N SER A 110 -20.06 29.84 -7.25
CA SER A 110 -21.35 30.47 -6.96
C SER A 110 -21.59 30.51 -5.45
N LYS A 111 -22.77 30.98 -5.00
CA LYS A 111 -23.11 31.01 -3.57
C LYS A 111 -22.97 29.63 -2.92
N ASP A 112 -23.34 28.56 -3.65
CA ASP A 112 -23.48 27.20 -3.11
C ASP A 112 -22.50 26.21 -3.70
N VAL A 113 -21.70 26.60 -4.70
CA VAL A 113 -20.74 25.70 -5.38
C VAL A 113 -19.31 26.13 -5.12
N THR A 114 -18.52 25.21 -4.60
CA THR A 114 -17.08 25.35 -4.38
C THR A 114 -16.29 24.50 -5.37
N LEU A 115 -15.22 25.08 -5.91
CA LEU A 115 -14.23 24.41 -6.76
C LEU A 115 -12.93 24.21 -5.99
N ARG A 116 -12.34 23.05 -6.13
CA ARG A 116 -10.93 22.74 -5.80
C ARG A 116 -10.32 22.03 -6.97
N ALA A 117 -9.14 22.47 -7.39
CA ALA A 117 -8.39 21.76 -8.41
C ALA A 117 -6.91 21.78 -8.06
N ASN A 118 -6.22 20.70 -8.29
CA ASN A 118 -4.77 20.60 -8.22
C ASN A 118 -4.30 19.94 -9.51
N ILE A 119 -3.43 20.65 -10.24
CA ILE A 119 -2.84 20.17 -11.48
C ILE A 119 -1.33 20.13 -11.27
N PHE A 120 -0.80 18.94 -11.21
CA PHE A 120 0.63 18.68 -11.07
C PHE A 120 1.09 17.89 -12.30
N ASP A 121 1.96 18.51 -13.07
CA ASP A 121 2.54 17.93 -14.28
C ASP A 121 4.05 18.15 -14.24
N THR A 122 4.83 17.07 -14.22
CA THR A 122 6.29 17.13 -14.29
C THR A 122 6.82 16.26 -15.41
N ASN A 123 7.37 16.88 -16.42
CA ASN A 123 8.09 16.18 -17.47
C ASN A 123 9.58 16.11 -17.08
N ILE A 124 9.95 15.13 -16.27
CA ILE A 124 11.34 14.85 -15.91
C ILE A 124 11.85 13.75 -16.86
N PRO A 125 12.78 14.04 -17.77
CA PRO A 125 13.40 13.03 -18.60
C PRO A 125 14.28 12.13 -17.72
N ILE A 126 13.89 10.88 -17.53
CA ILE A 126 14.75 9.88 -16.91
C ILE A 126 15.51 9.17 -18.00
N GLN A 127 16.83 9.33 -17.99
CA GLN A 127 17.72 8.54 -18.83
C GLN A 127 17.97 7.19 -18.18
N GLN A 128 17.37 6.15 -18.73
CA GLN A 128 17.82 4.78 -18.53
C GLN A 128 18.30 4.27 -19.86
N ASN A 129 19.58 3.93 -19.98
CA ASN A 129 20.23 3.43 -21.20
C ASN A 129 20.13 4.35 -22.44
N GLY A 130 20.20 5.67 -22.25
CA GLY A 130 20.25 6.62 -23.36
C GLY A 130 18.91 6.98 -24.00
N TYR A 131 17.80 6.47 -23.50
CA TYR A 131 16.45 6.83 -23.93
C TYR A 131 15.73 7.63 -22.83
N SER A 132 15.14 8.77 -23.20
CA SER A 132 14.25 9.52 -22.32
C SER A 132 12.88 8.82 -22.27
N GLN A 133 12.50 8.33 -21.11
CA GLN A 133 11.15 7.83 -20.88
C GLN A 133 10.32 8.91 -20.21
N ASN A 134 9.21 9.31 -20.82
CA ASN A 134 8.24 10.18 -20.18
C ASN A 134 7.52 9.39 -19.11
N LEU A 135 7.67 9.77 -17.84
CA LEU A 135 6.93 9.20 -16.72
C LEU A 135 5.56 9.89 -16.62
N THR A 136 4.64 9.54 -17.50
CA THR A 136 3.25 10.04 -17.46
C THR A 136 2.48 9.57 -16.21
N ASP A 137 3.03 8.61 -15.48
CA ASP A 137 2.38 8.04 -14.31
C ASP A 137 2.47 8.93 -13.04
N PHE A 138 3.23 10.03 -13.09
CA PHE A 138 3.37 10.98 -11.98
C PHE A 138 2.55 12.27 -12.14
N ASP A 139 1.97 12.48 -13.31
CA ASP A 139 1.09 13.63 -13.55
C ASP A 139 -0.21 13.40 -12.77
N ARG A 140 -0.59 14.36 -11.93
CA ARG A 140 -1.81 14.32 -11.14
C ARG A 140 -2.69 15.49 -11.49
N ILE A 141 -3.84 15.20 -12.03
CA ILE A 141 -4.89 16.18 -12.29
C ILE A 141 -6.08 15.81 -11.43
N PHE A 142 -6.41 16.67 -10.49
CA PHE A 142 -7.56 16.50 -9.62
C PHE A 142 -8.43 17.75 -9.66
N ILE A 143 -9.70 17.58 -9.98
CA ILE A 143 -10.69 18.64 -9.99
C ILE A 143 -11.91 18.15 -9.19
N GLU A 144 -12.32 18.93 -8.20
CA GLU A 144 -13.47 18.67 -7.37
C GLU A 144 -14.41 19.88 -7.38
N MET A 145 -15.66 19.66 -7.75
CA MET A 145 -16.73 20.62 -7.56
C MET A 145 -17.75 20.05 -6.60
N PHE A 146 -18.17 20.83 -5.62
CA PHE A 146 -19.11 20.35 -4.62
C PHE A 146 -20.03 21.44 -4.09
N SER A 147 -21.20 21.01 -3.69
CA SER A 147 -22.21 21.77 -2.96
C SER A 147 -22.65 20.96 -1.74
N GLU A 148 -23.61 21.43 -0.97
CA GLU A 148 -24.17 20.73 0.19
C GLU A 148 -24.72 19.33 -0.17
N ASN A 149 -25.37 19.22 -1.34
CA ASN A 149 -26.09 18.01 -1.74
C ASN A 149 -25.40 17.17 -2.83
N TRP A 150 -24.34 17.65 -3.43
CA TRP A 150 -23.66 16.90 -4.48
C TRP A 150 -22.17 17.23 -4.55
N ARG A 151 -21.42 16.29 -5.11
CA ARG A 151 -19.98 16.38 -5.34
C ARG A 151 -19.61 15.68 -6.64
N VAL A 152 -18.76 16.30 -7.42
CA VAL A 152 -18.17 15.74 -8.63
C VAL A 152 -16.66 15.83 -8.51
N LYS A 153 -15.97 14.72 -8.69
CA LYS A 153 -14.51 14.64 -8.76
C LYS A 153 -14.10 14.12 -10.13
N ALA A 154 -13.08 14.71 -10.73
CA ALA A 154 -12.54 14.34 -12.02
C ALA A 154 -11.02 14.31 -12.00
N GLY A 155 -10.42 13.45 -12.84
CA GLY A 155 -8.97 13.27 -12.94
C GLY A 155 -8.46 12.10 -12.13
N ASP A 156 -7.31 12.25 -11.49
CA ASP A 156 -6.68 11.22 -10.67
C ASP A 156 -7.32 11.20 -9.28
N ILE A 157 -8.24 10.28 -9.09
CA ILE A 157 -9.04 10.15 -7.87
C ILE A 157 -8.84 8.78 -7.24
N SER A 158 -9.02 8.71 -5.93
CA SER A 158 -9.07 7.46 -5.19
C SER A 158 -10.52 7.08 -4.91
N ILE A 159 -10.92 5.91 -5.37
CA ILE A 159 -12.20 5.30 -5.01
C ILE A 159 -11.97 4.20 -3.98
N GLU A 160 -12.84 4.11 -2.98
CA GLU A 160 -12.72 3.13 -1.91
C GLU A 160 -14.07 2.60 -1.44
N ASN A 161 -14.07 1.36 -0.99
CA ASN A 161 -15.16 0.76 -0.25
C ASN A 161 -14.63 0.04 0.99
N ASN A 162 -14.67 0.70 2.14
CA ASN A 162 -14.27 0.15 3.43
C ASN A 162 -15.48 -0.30 4.28
N THR A 163 -16.69 -0.24 3.72
CA THR A 163 -17.95 -0.53 4.43
C THR A 163 -18.51 -1.92 4.13
N SER A 164 -18.22 -2.48 2.95
CA SER A 164 -18.58 -3.85 2.59
C SER A 164 -17.53 -4.84 3.10
N PHE A 165 -17.98 -5.98 3.58
CA PHE A 165 -17.11 -7.07 4.03
C PHE A 165 -16.52 -7.85 2.83
N PHE A 166 -17.34 -8.16 1.81
CA PHE A 166 -16.93 -8.96 0.67
C PHE A 166 -16.35 -8.16 -0.51
N LEU A 167 -16.52 -6.83 -0.49
CA LEU A 167 -16.02 -5.93 -1.52
C LEU A 167 -15.18 -4.79 -0.92
N PRO A 168 -14.19 -5.08 -0.07
CA PRO A 168 -13.25 -4.07 0.38
C PRO A 168 -12.26 -3.77 -0.73
N PHE A 169 -12.07 -2.48 -1.05
CA PHE A 169 -11.04 -2.06 -1.98
C PHE A 169 -10.68 -0.58 -1.82
N THR A 170 -9.46 -0.24 -2.25
CA THR A 170 -9.00 1.13 -2.50
C THR A 170 -8.28 1.11 -3.83
N LYS A 171 -8.68 1.97 -4.78
CA LYS A 171 -8.05 2.07 -6.10
C LYS A 171 -7.80 3.50 -6.50
N GLN A 172 -6.61 3.74 -7.05
CA GLN A 172 -6.26 4.96 -7.76
C GLN A 172 -6.73 4.82 -9.21
N ILE A 173 -7.51 5.77 -9.69
CA ILE A 173 -8.10 5.75 -11.03
C ILE A 173 -8.00 7.12 -11.70
N ALA A 174 -7.95 7.13 -13.04
CA ALA A 174 -8.11 8.35 -13.83
C ALA A 174 -9.53 8.37 -14.42
N GLY A 175 -10.42 9.17 -13.83
CA GLY A 175 -11.83 9.13 -14.18
C GLY A 175 -12.69 10.20 -13.56
N LEU A 176 -13.96 9.87 -13.41
CA LEU A 176 -15.00 10.73 -12.87
C LEU A 176 -15.74 10.00 -11.73
N GLU A 177 -16.03 10.71 -10.65
CA GLU A 177 -16.91 10.29 -9.57
C GLU A 177 -17.97 11.37 -9.34
N VAL A 178 -19.21 10.95 -9.26
CA VAL A 178 -20.35 11.80 -8.92
C VAL A 178 -21.02 11.24 -7.66
N GLU A 179 -21.19 12.07 -6.65
CA GLU A 179 -21.91 11.77 -5.42
C GLU A 179 -23.09 12.72 -5.28
N ALA A 180 -24.25 12.23 -4.85
CA ALA A 180 -25.43 13.06 -4.60
C ALA A 180 -26.23 12.57 -3.39
N ASN A 181 -26.71 13.51 -2.59
CA ASN A 181 -27.73 13.30 -1.58
C ASN A 181 -29.08 13.54 -2.23
N ILE A 182 -29.74 12.48 -2.67
CA ILE A 182 -31.05 12.56 -3.34
C ILE A 182 -32.14 13.03 -2.35
N THR A 183 -32.01 12.52 -1.12
CA THR A 183 -32.79 12.98 0.05
C THR A 183 -31.88 12.93 1.27
N ASP A 184 -32.34 13.46 2.41
CA ASP A 184 -31.61 13.36 3.69
C ASP A 184 -31.29 11.90 4.09
N LYS A 185 -32.04 10.93 3.56
CA LYS A 185 -31.89 9.50 3.86
C LYS A 185 -31.23 8.70 2.76
N LEU A 186 -31.22 9.19 1.51
CA LEU A 186 -30.70 8.47 0.34
C LEU A 186 -29.50 9.19 -0.27
N LYS A 187 -28.36 8.52 -0.25
CA LYS A 187 -27.11 8.96 -0.88
C LYS A 187 -26.74 7.99 -1.99
N VAL A 188 -26.32 8.51 -3.12
CA VAL A 188 -25.86 7.73 -4.26
C VAL A 188 -24.50 8.22 -4.72
N ALA A 189 -23.70 7.32 -5.26
CA ALA A 189 -22.44 7.66 -5.91
C ALA A 189 -22.25 6.75 -7.13
N ALA A 190 -21.65 7.29 -8.18
CA ALA A 190 -21.26 6.55 -9.37
C ALA A 190 -19.87 7.03 -9.85
N SER A 191 -19.01 6.10 -10.22
CA SER A 191 -17.67 6.36 -10.73
C SER A 191 -17.42 5.56 -12.00
N GLY A 192 -16.76 6.18 -12.97
CA GLY A 192 -16.28 5.52 -14.19
C GLY A 192 -14.87 5.98 -14.53
N ALA A 193 -13.98 5.04 -14.86
CA ALA A 193 -12.57 5.38 -15.05
C ALA A 193 -11.78 4.35 -15.84
N VAL A 194 -10.59 4.78 -16.27
CA VAL A 194 -9.51 3.89 -16.67
C VAL A 194 -8.66 3.55 -15.45
N VAL A 195 -8.40 2.28 -15.23
CA VAL A 195 -7.57 1.80 -14.11
C VAL A 195 -6.10 1.85 -14.51
N ARG A 196 -5.28 2.47 -13.68
CA ARG A 196 -3.83 2.52 -13.89
C ARG A 196 -3.09 1.32 -13.29
N GLY A 197 -3.68 0.61 -12.32
CA GLY A 197 -3.01 -0.43 -11.57
C GLY A 197 -3.78 -1.71 -11.34
N LYS A 198 -3.03 -2.80 -11.25
CA LYS A 198 -3.49 -4.12 -10.83
C LYS A 198 -3.02 -4.39 -9.40
N PHE A 199 -3.94 -4.84 -8.55
CA PHE A 199 -3.62 -5.24 -7.18
C PHE A 199 -2.84 -6.55 -7.15
N ASN A 200 -1.80 -6.61 -6.33
CA ASN A 200 -1.06 -7.82 -6.01
C ASN A 200 -0.73 -7.90 -4.51
N ASN A 201 -0.50 -9.12 -4.05
CA ASN A 201 -0.07 -9.44 -2.69
C ASN A 201 1.17 -10.33 -2.80
N TYR A 202 2.33 -9.80 -2.46
CA TYR A 202 3.61 -10.51 -2.50
C TYR A 202 4.08 -10.85 -1.09
N LYS A 203 4.48 -12.12 -0.87
CA LYS A 203 4.89 -12.64 0.43
C LYS A 203 6.28 -13.25 0.36
N PHE A 204 7.11 -12.94 1.37
CA PHE A 204 8.44 -13.50 1.53
C PHE A 204 8.87 -13.48 3.00
N THR A 205 9.97 -14.16 3.34
CA THR A 205 10.56 -14.14 4.67
C THR A 205 11.75 -13.19 4.71
N GLY A 206 11.99 -12.56 5.84
CA GLY A 206 13.15 -11.72 6.06
C GLY A 206 14.45 -12.54 6.01
N ILE A 207 15.55 -11.87 5.71
CA ILE A 207 16.91 -12.42 5.80
C ILE A 207 17.57 -11.78 7.01
N GLU A 208 18.17 -12.59 7.89
CA GLU A 208 18.78 -12.12 9.13
C GLU A 208 19.78 -10.98 8.89
N GLY A 209 19.50 -9.82 9.52
CA GLY A 209 20.35 -8.62 9.43
C GLY A 209 20.32 -7.89 8.09
N ASN A 210 19.57 -8.38 7.09
CA ASN A 210 19.44 -7.70 5.80
C ASN A 210 18.24 -6.75 5.83
N GLN A 211 18.50 -5.45 5.70
CA GLN A 211 17.46 -4.41 5.64
C GLN A 211 16.91 -4.18 4.22
N GLY A 212 17.47 -4.83 3.22
CA GLY A 212 17.10 -4.68 1.81
C GLY A 212 18.20 -4.03 0.97
N PRO A 213 17.89 -3.65 -0.29
CA PRO A 213 16.55 -3.68 -0.89
C PRO A 213 16.03 -5.09 -1.20
N TYR A 214 14.78 -5.35 -0.86
CA TYR A 214 14.04 -6.55 -1.23
C TYR A 214 13.25 -6.30 -2.51
N LYS A 215 13.45 -7.14 -3.52
CA LYS A 215 12.72 -7.05 -4.79
C LYS A 215 11.29 -7.55 -4.63
N ILE A 216 10.32 -6.76 -5.11
CA ILE A 216 8.90 -7.09 -5.14
C ILE A 216 8.55 -7.53 -6.56
N PHE A 217 7.75 -8.58 -6.69
CA PHE A 217 7.36 -9.15 -7.98
C PHE A 217 5.87 -8.98 -8.26
N GLY A 218 5.53 -8.83 -9.54
CA GLY A 218 4.16 -8.77 -10.02
C GLY A 218 3.41 -10.11 -9.92
N ALA A 219 2.14 -10.12 -10.28
CA ALA A 219 1.24 -11.28 -10.16
C ALA A 219 1.64 -12.49 -11.03
N ASN A 220 2.39 -12.27 -12.11
CA ASN A 220 2.93 -13.31 -12.98
C ASN A 220 4.44 -13.46 -12.83
N ASN A 221 5.00 -13.05 -11.67
CA ASN A 221 6.43 -13.07 -11.36
C ASN A 221 7.27 -12.09 -12.20
N GLU A 222 6.67 -10.98 -12.61
CA GLU A 222 7.38 -9.89 -13.30
C GLU A 222 8.34 -9.21 -12.32
N ALA A 223 9.63 -9.12 -12.66
CA ALA A 223 10.64 -8.45 -11.85
C ALA A 223 10.70 -6.94 -12.09
N ALA A 224 10.36 -6.49 -13.29
CA ALA A 224 10.31 -5.08 -13.66
C ALA A 224 8.87 -4.58 -13.54
N ILE A 225 8.49 -4.10 -12.36
CA ILE A 225 7.17 -3.54 -12.08
C ILE A 225 7.28 -2.09 -11.64
N LEU A 226 6.32 -1.29 -12.04
CA LEU A 226 6.14 0.09 -11.59
C LEU A 226 5.02 0.10 -10.54
N ILE A 227 5.37 0.31 -9.28
CA ILE A 227 4.38 0.35 -8.19
C ILE A 227 3.72 1.72 -8.16
N ILE A 228 2.40 1.77 -7.98
CA ILE A 228 1.65 3.02 -7.85
C ILE A 228 1.87 3.57 -6.45
N GLU A 229 2.40 4.77 -6.38
CA GLU A 229 2.73 5.46 -5.14
C GLU A 229 1.53 5.58 -4.20
N GLY A 230 1.73 5.25 -2.91
CA GLY A 230 0.71 5.32 -1.88
C GLY A 230 -0.33 4.19 -1.94
N SER A 231 -0.16 3.21 -2.84
CA SER A 231 -1.02 2.03 -2.90
C SER A 231 -0.55 0.89 -2.02
N GLU A 232 0.69 0.95 -1.55
CA GLU A 232 1.31 -0.12 -0.80
C GLU A 232 0.90 -0.15 0.66
N LYS A 233 0.84 -1.37 1.20
CA LYS A 233 0.71 -1.66 2.63
C LYS A 233 1.70 -2.78 2.95
N VAL A 234 2.65 -2.49 3.83
CA VAL A 234 3.67 -3.45 4.26
C VAL A 234 3.31 -4.00 5.63
N PHE A 235 3.35 -5.30 5.77
CA PHE A 235 3.06 -6.01 7.01
C PHE A 235 4.25 -6.89 7.39
N ILE A 236 4.58 -6.92 8.68
CA ILE A 236 5.46 -7.92 9.26
C ILE A 236 4.71 -8.69 10.35
N ASN A 237 4.66 -10.00 10.20
CA ASN A 237 3.91 -10.89 11.12
C ASN A 237 2.46 -10.43 11.32
N GLY A 238 1.81 -9.90 10.25
CA GLY A 238 0.44 -9.40 10.26
C GLY A 238 0.27 -7.98 10.81
N ILE A 239 1.32 -7.33 11.30
CA ILE A 239 1.29 -5.96 11.84
C ILE A 239 1.65 -5.00 10.71
N ILE A 240 0.79 -4.01 10.46
CA ILE A 240 1.03 -2.97 9.45
C ILE A 240 2.15 -2.04 9.89
N LEU A 241 3.06 -1.75 8.97
CA LEU A 241 4.18 -0.83 9.15
C LEU A 241 3.89 0.56 8.58
N LYS A 242 4.67 1.54 8.99
CA LYS A 242 4.58 2.93 8.52
C LYS A 242 5.70 3.24 7.55
N GLN A 243 5.34 3.81 6.40
CA GLN A 243 6.28 4.31 5.41
C GLN A 243 6.97 5.60 5.90
N GLY A 244 8.22 5.76 5.50
CA GLY A 244 9.01 7.00 5.67
C GLY A 244 10.42 6.75 6.16
N VAL A 245 11.34 7.63 5.81
CA VAL A 245 12.79 7.53 6.18
C VAL A 245 12.99 7.50 7.70
N ASN A 246 12.12 8.18 8.45
CA ASN A 246 12.13 8.22 9.92
C ASN A 246 11.16 7.21 10.56
N ASN A 247 10.53 6.35 9.77
CA ASN A 247 9.58 5.32 10.20
C ASN A 247 10.17 3.92 9.93
N ASP A 248 9.34 2.96 9.54
CA ASP A 248 9.72 1.54 9.51
C ASP A 248 10.36 1.12 8.18
N TYR A 249 9.93 1.71 7.04
CA TYR A 249 10.42 1.33 5.71
C TYR A 249 10.36 2.48 4.69
N THR A 250 11.11 2.32 3.60
CA THR A 250 11.02 3.11 2.37
C THR A 250 10.83 2.19 1.17
N ILE A 251 10.25 2.71 0.08
CA ILE A 251 10.02 1.96 -1.15
C ILE A 251 10.49 2.76 -2.36
N ASN A 252 11.17 2.08 -3.29
CA ASN A 252 11.46 2.60 -4.62
C ASN A 252 10.37 2.12 -5.57
N TYR A 253 9.45 3.00 -5.90
CA TYR A 253 8.27 2.67 -6.72
C TYR A 253 8.63 2.27 -8.14
N ASN A 254 9.69 2.87 -8.71
CA ASN A 254 10.14 2.61 -10.08
C ASN A 254 10.85 1.26 -10.23
N LEU A 255 11.59 0.86 -9.19
CA LEU A 255 12.31 -0.40 -9.20
C LEU A 255 11.53 -1.53 -8.55
N GLY A 256 10.43 -1.24 -7.85
CA GLY A 256 9.71 -2.23 -7.06
C GLY A 256 10.59 -2.83 -5.95
N GLU A 257 11.25 -1.97 -5.17
CA GLU A 257 12.20 -2.38 -4.13
C GLU A 257 11.83 -1.80 -2.77
N LEU A 258 11.80 -2.66 -1.76
CA LEU A 258 11.46 -2.33 -0.37
C LEU A 258 12.74 -2.35 0.50
N THR A 259 12.97 -1.28 1.25
CA THR A 259 14.09 -1.19 2.19
C THR A 259 13.55 -0.85 3.58
N PHE A 260 13.90 -1.64 4.57
CA PHE A 260 13.56 -1.38 5.97
C PHE A 260 14.56 -0.42 6.60
N THR A 261 14.10 0.42 7.50
CA THR A 261 14.96 1.35 8.23
C THR A 261 15.62 0.67 9.43
N THR A 262 16.62 1.30 10.01
CA THR A 262 17.30 0.81 11.22
C THR A 262 16.39 0.79 12.45
N THR A 263 15.24 1.46 12.40
CA THR A 263 14.23 1.42 13.47
C THR A 263 13.51 0.08 13.54
N TYR A 264 13.54 -0.70 12.44
CA TYR A 264 12.91 -2.02 12.35
C TYR A 264 13.89 -3.08 11.82
N PRO A 265 14.80 -3.60 12.66
CA PRO A 265 15.77 -4.63 12.26
C PRO A 265 15.08 -5.91 11.79
N ILE A 266 15.46 -6.41 10.62
CA ILE A 266 14.86 -7.61 10.02
C ILE A 266 15.58 -8.87 10.50
N THR A 267 14.79 -9.90 10.81
CA THR A 267 15.24 -11.23 11.24
C THR A 267 14.63 -12.31 10.34
N ASN A 268 15.23 -13.49 10.33
CA ASN A 268 14.83 -14.62 9.48
C ASN A 268 13.49 -15.29 9.87
N ASP A 269 12.95 -14.97 11.04
CA ASP A 269 11.64 -15.43 11.51
C ASP A 269 10.49 -14.47 11.13
N MET A 270 10.81 -13.34 10.50
CA MET A 270 9.81 -12.34 10.08
C MET A 270 9.19 -12.70 8.74
N ARG A 271 7.86 -12.76 8.72
CA ARG A 271 7.06 -12.92 7.52
C ARG A 271 6.64 -11.55 7.02
N ILE A 272 7.06 -11.23 5.82
CA ILE A 272 6.82 -9.95 5.18
C ILE A 272 5.73 -10.15 4.13
N THR A 273 4.70 -9.31 4.18
CA THR A 273 3.64 -9.25 3.18
C THR A 273 3.54 -7.83 2.65
N VAL A 274 3.58 -7.68 1.34
CA VAL A 274 3.42 -6.40 0.65
C VAL A 274 2.18 -6.47 -0.22
N GLU A 275 1.16 -5.69 0.10
CA GLU A 275 -0.02 -5.46 -0.73
C GLU A 275 0.19 -4.16 -1.48
N PHE A 276 0.03 -4.15 -2.79
CA PHE A 276 0.31 -2.98 -3.63
C PHE A 276 -0.45 -3.03 -4.95
N GLN A 277 -0.53 -1.89 -5.62
CA GLN A 277 -0.96 -1.82 -7.02
C GLN A 277 0.25 -1.48 -7.89
N TYR A 278 0.34 -2.12 -9.05
CA TYR A 278 1.41 -1.87 -10.01
C TYR A 278 0.85 -1.70 -11.42
N SER A 279 1.53 -0.94 -12.25
CA SER A 279 1.11 -0.66 -13.62
C SER A 279 1.10 -1.95 -14.44
N ASP A 280 -0.08 -2.38 -14.86
CA ASP A 280 -0.30 -3.52 -15.74
C ASP A 280 -0.61 -3.00 -17.16
N LYS A 281 0.38 -3.09 -18.03
CA LYS A 281 0.28 -2.57 -19.41
C LYS A 281 -0.18 -3.62 -20.43
N ASN A 282 -0.83 -4.70 -20.00
CA ASN A 282 -1.26 -5.76 -20.91
C ASN A 282 -2.51 -5.36 -21.72
N TYR A 283 -3.51 -4.78 -21.07
CA TYR A 283 -4.78 -4.31 -21.69
C TYR A 283 -5.20 -2.98 -21.10
N THR A 284 -5.92 -2.18 -21.90
CA THR A 284 -6.68 -1.05 -21.35
C THR A 284 -7.79 -1.61 -20.46
N ARG A 285 -7.88 -1.13 -19.23
CA ARG A 285 -8.81 -1.62 -18.21
C ARG A 285 -9.75 -0.51 -17.77
N PHE A 286 -11.04 -0.78 -17.80
CA PHE A 286 -12.09 0.12 -17.37
C PHE A 286 -12.70 -0.34 -16.06
N ILE A 287 -13.06 0.60 -15.21
CA ILE A 287 -13.79 0.36 -13.96
C ILE A 287 -15.07 1.18 -13.94
N THR A 288 -16.10 0.57 -13.35
CA THR A 288 -17.34 1.25 -12.93
C THR A 288 -17.61 0.87 -11.48
N TYR A 289 -17.88 1.84 -10.64
CA TYR A 289 -18.29 1.61 -9.26
C TYR A 289 -19.49 2.47 -8.90
N GLU A 290 -20.54 1.84 -8.40
CA GLU A 290 -21.77 2.48 -8.00
C GLU A 290 -22.10 2.12 -6.56
N LYS A 291 -22.67 3.08 -5.83
CA LYS A 291 -23.03 2.95 -4.43
C LYS A 291 -24.34 3.67 -4.19
N ALA A 292 -25.27 2.99 -3.52
CA ALA A 292 -26.50 3.58 -3.01
C ALA A 292 -26.63 3.24 -1.52
N VAL A 293 -26.88 4.25 -0.68
CA VAL A 293 -27.02 4.08 0.76
C VAL A 293 -28.29 4.78 1.22
N TYR A 294 -29.23 3.99 1.70
CA TYR A 294 -30.40 4.48 2.42
C TYR A 294 -30.18 4.32 3.93
N SER A 295 -30.41 5.37 4.70
CA SER A 295 -30.27 5.38 6.15
C SER A 295 -31.49 5.99 6.81
N SER A 296 -32.06 5.27 7.78
CA SER A 296 -33.07 5.77 8.70
C SER A 296 -32.61 5.52 10.15
N ASP A 297 -33.40 5.88 11.12
CA ASP A 297 -33.04 5.77 12.54
C ASP A 297 -32.71 4.31 12.96
N LYS A 298 -33.40 3.34 12.39
CA LYS A 298 -33.26 1.93 12.73
C LYS A 298 -32.72 1.06 11.61
N PHE A 299 -32.70 1.56 10.39
CA PHE A 299 -32.42 0.74 9.22
C PHE A 299 -31.43 1.41 8.29
N LYS A 300 -30.40 0.67 7.88
CA LYS A 300 -29.46 1.11 6.86
C LYS A 300 -29.31 0.03 5.81
N ILE A 301 -29.59 0.37 4.56
CA ILE A 301 -29.38 -0.52 3.40
C ILE A 301 -28.32 0.12 2.51
N SER A 302 -27.37 -0.67 2.04
CA SER A 302 -26.34 -0.23 1.10
C SER A 302 -26.24 -1.23 -0.04
N GLY A 303 -26.38 -0.74 -1.26
CA GLY A 303 -26.13 -1.50 -2.48
C GLY A 303 -24.83 -1.03 -3.12
N TYR A 304 -24.03 -1.96 -3.62
CA TYR A 304 -22.79 -1.68 -4.32
C TYR A 304 -22.74 -2.49 -5.60
N PHE A 305 -22.38 -1.84 -6.68
CA PHE A 305 -22.03 -2.48 -7.94
C PHE A 305 -20.61 -2.12 -8.30
N TYR A 306 -19.81 -3.10 -8.70
CA TYR A 306 -18.43 -2.92 -9.14
C TYR A 306 -18.21 -3.76 -10.39
N ALA A 307 -17.64 -3.16 -11.43
CA ALA A 307 -17.22 -3.84 -12.63
C ALA A 307 -15.83 -3.36 -13.05
N GLU A 308 -14.93 -4.29 -13.33
CA GLU A 308 -13.60 -4.05 -13.86
C GLU A 308 -13.38 -4.97 -15.05
N ASN A 309 -13.15 -4.40 -16.23
CA ASN A 309 -13.10 -5.13 -17.49
C ASN A 309 -11.89 -4.72 -18.31
N ASP A 310 -11.13 -5.69 -18.80
CA ASP A 310 -10.11 -5.47 -19.82
C ASP A 310 -10.75 -5.30 -21.20
N ALA A 311 -10.27 -4.35 -21.99
CA ALA A 311 -10.66 -4.17 -23.37
C ALA A 311 -10.04 -5.28 -24.24
N LYS A 312 -10.80 -6.35 -24.50
CA LYS A 312 -10.36 -7.56 -25.22
C LYS A 312 -9.62 -7.28 -26.53
N ASN A 313 -10.03 -6.24 -27.25
CA ASN A 313 -9.50 -5.90 -28.57
C ASN A 313 -8.47 -4.75 -28.53
N GLN A 314 -8.02 -4.33 -27.34
CA GLN A 314 -7.05 -3.25 -27.14
C GLN A 314 -5.90 -3.72 -26.25
N PRO A 315 -5.08 -4.70 -26.69
CA PRO A 315 -3.87 -5.05 -26.01
C PRO A 315 -2.85 -3.89 -26.16
N LEU A 316 -2.08 -3.59 -25.09
CA LEU A 316 -1.15 -2.47 -25.06
C LEU A 316 0.28 -2.89 -25.38
N GLN A 317 0.76 -3.99 -24.79
CA GLN A 317 2.15 -4.45 -24.94
C GLN A 317 2.29 -5.79 -25.65
N GLN A 318 1.19 -6.43 -26.02
CA GLN A 318 1.22 -7.68 -26.77
C GLN A 318 0.39 -7.55 -28.05
N SER A 319 0.93 -8.04 -29.15
CA SER A 319 0.16 -8.23 -30.38
C SER A 319 -0.16 -9.71 -30.52
N LEU A 320 -1.42 -10.08 -30.31
CA LEU A 320 -1.86 -11.46 -30.38
C LEU A 320 -2.18 -11.86 -31.82
N THR A 321 -1.50 -12.90 -32.33
CA THR A 321 -1.82 -13.54 -33.59
C THR A 321 -3.13 -14.34 -33.46
N GLU A 322 -3.77 -14.67 -34.57
CA GLU A 322 -4.99 -15.51 -34.54
C GLU A 322 -4.73 -16.89 -33.90
N VAL A 323 -3.55 -17.48 -34.12
CA VAL A 323 -3.15 -18.73 -33.48
C VAL A 323 -3.08 -18.56 -31.95
N GLN A 324 -2.49 -17.47 -31.47
CA GLN A 324 -2.40 -17.18 -30.04
C GLN A 324 -3.78 -16.91 -29.41
N LYS A 325 -4.67 -16.24 -30.12
CA LYS A 325 -6.08 -16.07 -29.68
C LYS A 325 -6.80 -17.42 -29.59
N GLN A 326 -6.53 -18.34 -30.55
CA GLN A 326 -7.10 -19.69 -30.50
C GLN A 326 -6.55 -20.53 -29.34
N ILE A 327 -5.25 -20.38 -29.02
CA ILE A 327 -4.66 -20.99 -27.82
C ILE A 327 -5.37 -20.50 -26.57
N LEU A 328 -5.57 -19.17 -26.43
CA LEU A 328 -6.32 -18.61 -25.32
C LEU A 328 -7.77 -19.13 -25.28
N ALA A 329 -8.44 -19.21 -26.41
CA ALA A 329 -9.81 -19.74 -26.49
C ALA A 329 -9.93 -21.19 -26.01
N ASN A 330 -8.93 -22.02 -26.30
CA ASN A 330 -8.89 -23.43 -25.92
C ASN A 330 -8.36 -23.68 -24.49
N ALA A 331 -7.71 -22.69 -23.88
CA ALA A 331 -7.08 -22.83 -22.57
C ALA A 331 -8.06 -22.77 -21.38
N GLY A 332 -9.29 -22.27 -21.60
CA GLY A 332 -10.20 -21.99 -20.49
C GLY A 332 -9.57 -20.98 -19.51
N ASN A 333 -9.78 -21.19 -18.23
CA ASN A 333 -9.16 -20.41 -17.14
C ASN A 333 -7.79 -20.96 -16.70
N ASN A 334 -7.26 -21.98 -17.39
CA ASN A 334 -6.00 -22.62 -17.04
C ASN A 334 -4.80 -21.82 -17.53
N LYS A 335 -4.19 -21.01 -16.64
CA LYS A 335 -3.00 -20.21 -16.96
C LYS A 335 -1.80 -21.02 -17.46
N ALA A 336 -1.67 -22.30 -17.06
CA ALA A 336 -0.59 -23.15 -17.52
C ALA A 336 -0.73 -23.56 -19.00
N ALA A 337 -1.96 -23.54 -19.54
CA ALA A 337 -2.24 -23.82 -20.95
C ALA A 337 -2.17 -22.54 -21.83
N MET A 338 -2.07 -21.35 -21.24
CA MET A 338 -1.96 -20.07 -21.97
C MET A 338 -0.52 -19.81 -22.40
N ILE A 339 0.06 -20.70 -23.16
CA ILE A 339 1.45 -20.65 -23.63
C ILE A 339 1.51 -20.86 -25.14
N ALA A 340 2.38 -20.13 -25.82
CA ALA A 340 2.68 -20.30 -27.22
C ALA A 340 4.17 -20.60 -27.42
N GLU A 341 4.52 -21.26 -28.49
CA GLU A 341 5.90 -21.44 -28.90
C GLU A 341 6.54 -20.07 -29.19
N SER A 342 7.80 -19.91 -28.82
CA SER A 342 8.52 -18.66 -28.98
C SER A 342 9.56 -18.70 -30.10
N ALA A 343 9.88 -19.88 -30.63
CA ALA A 343 10.90 -20.06 -31.63
C ALA A 343 10.35 -19.85 -33.06
N PHE A 344 11.00 -19.06 -33.83
CA PHE A 344 10.72 -18.88 -35.25
C PHE A 344 12.05 -18.83 -36.04
N ILE A 345 12.05 -19.35 -37.25
CA ILE A 345 13.21 -19.33 -38.14
C ILE A 345 13.59 -17.88 -38.45
N ASP A 346 14.85 -17.54 -38.29
CA ASP A 346 15.40 -16.20 -38.56
C ASP A 346 16.74 -16.35 -39.31
N THR A 347 17.13 -15.31 -40.01
CA THR A 347 18.40 -15.23 -40.74
C THR A 347 19.53 -14.74 -39.86
N PHE A 348 20.75 -15.21 -40.13
CA PHE A 348 21.94 -14.79 -39.38
C PHE A 348 22.07 -13.24 -39.35
N ASN A 349 22.29 -12.72 -38.15
CA ASN A 349 22.55 -11.30 -37.92
C ASN A 349 23.41 -11.14 -36.66
N GLU A 350 24.56 -10.49 -36.77
CA GLU A 350 25.49 -10.28 -35.65
C GLU A 350 24.89 -9.49 -34.47
N ASN A 351 23.83 -8.69 -34.72
CA ASN A 351 23.13 -7.91 -33.68
C ASN A 351 21.94 -8.65 -33.05
N LYS A 352 21.80 -9.95 -33.31
CA LYS A 352 20.74 -10.78 -32.73
C LYS A 352 21.34 -11.99 -32.00
N ILE A 353 20.68 -12.42 -30.93
CA ILE A 353 20.95 -13.70 -30.27
C ILE A 353 20.10 -14.75 -30.94
N LEU A 354 20.76 -15.68 -31.61
CA LEU A 354 20.15 -16.76 -32.39
C LEU A 354 20.53 -18.13 -31.84
N TYR A 355 19.67 -19.10 -32.06
CA TYR A 355 19.79 -20.45 -31.56
C TYR A 355 19.64 -21.43 -32.70
N LYS A 356 20.34 -22.56 -32.66
CA LYS A 356 20.08 -23.73 -33.48
C LYS A 356 19.27 -24.77 -32.73
N LYS A 357 18.45 -25.54 -33.42
CA LYS A 357 17.66 -26.60 -32.85
C LYS A 357 18.47 -27.89 -32.82
N ILE A 358 18.64 -28.48 -31.63
CA ILE A 358 19.34 -29.74 -31.44
C ILE A 358 18.31 -30.87 -31.21
N PRO A 359 18.23 -31.87 -32.08
CA PRO A 359 17.38 -33.05 -31.84
C PRO A 359 17.86 -33.81 -30.61
N ASN A 360 16.93 -34.24 -29.76
CA ASN A 360 17.22 -35.10 -28.62
C ASN A 360 16.08 -36.10 -28.43
N THR A 361 16.41 -37.32 -28.01
CA THR A 361 15.47 -38.44 -27.82
C THR A 361 14.29 -38.12 -26.90
N ASN A 362 14.50 -37.27 -25.91
CA ASN A 362 13.44 -36.87 -24.95
C ASN A 362 12.68 -35.62 -25.36
N LYS A 363 13.38 -34.59 -25.84
CA LYS A 363 12.82 -33.31 -26.25
C LYS A 363 13.87 -32.47 -26.96
N ASP A 364 13.59 -32.04 -28.17
CA ASP A 364 14.45 -31.11 -28.90
C ASP A 364 14.69 -29.85 -28.05
N TYR A 365 15.88 -29.32 -28.13
CA TYR A 365 16.26 -28.11 -27.41
C TYR A 365 17.00 -27.09 -28.29
N PHE A 366 17.10 -25.86 -27.83
CA PHE A 366 17.78 -24.78 -28.51
C PHE A 366 19.14 -24.52 -27.88
N GLU A 367 20.19 -24.41 -28.73
CA GLU A 367 21.54 -24.06 -28.32
C GLU A 367 21.98 -22.79 -29.03
N TYR A 368 22.61 -21.87 -28.29
CA TYR A 368 23.12 -20.63 -28.87
C TYR A 368 24.10 -20.91 -30.01
N SER A 369 23.92 -20.23 -31.14
CA SER A 369 24.80 -20.37 -32.32
C SER A 369 25.09 -19.02 -32.95
N ILE A 370 26.36 -18.83 -33.32
CA ILE A 370 26.87 -17.70 -34.12
C ILE A 370 27.27 -18.14 -35.53
N ASN A 371 27.01 -19.42 -35.90
CA ASN A 371 27.39 -19.95 -37.19
C ASN A 371 26.32 -19.64 -38.26
N PRO A 372 26.62 -18.89 -39.31
CA PRO A 372 25.65 -18.57 -40.37
C PRO A 372 25.16 -19.81 -41.19
N ALA A 373 25.90 -20.91 -41.13
CA ALA A 373 25.54 -22.17 -41.84
C ALA A 373 24.50 -23.01 -41.09
N ASP A 374 24.23 -22.74 -39.82
CA ASP A 374 23.21 -23.42 -39.03
C ASP A 374 21.80 -22.93 -39.41
N GLU A 375 20.79 -23.80 -39.28
CA GLU A 375 19.40 -23.38 -39.29
C GLU A 375 19.13 -22.60 -38.01
N LEU A 376 18.93 -21.28 -38.12
CA LEU A 376 18.88 -20.37 -37.00
C LEU A 376 17.45 -20.00 -36.63
N PHE A 377 17.22 -19.90 -35.33
CA PHE A 377 15.95 -19.49 -34.72
C PHE A 377 16.14 -18.29 -33.80
N SER A 378 15.24 -17.35 -33.88
CA SER A 378 15.03 -16.40 -32.84
C SER A 378 14.12 -17.00 -31.78
N VAL A 379 14.55 -17.05 -30.52
CA VAL A 379 13.86 -17.73 -29.42
C VAL A 379 13.71 -16.78 -28.22
N LYS A 380 12.46 -16.63 -27.72
CA LYS A 380 12.21 -15.93 -26.48
C LYS A 380 12.07 -16.92 -25.33
N PHE A 381 12.73 -16.65 -24.21
CA PHE A 381 12.68 -17.49 -23.02
C PHE A 381 11.85 -16.81 -21.93
N SER A 382 10.88 -17.52 -21.38
CA SER A 382 10.07 -17.07 -20.25
C SER A 382 10.49 -17.75 -18.97
N ASN A 383 10.64 -16.97 -17.88
CA ASN A 383 10.86 -17.52 -16.54
C ASN A 383 9.59 -18.26 -16.08
N VAL A 384 9.71 -19.54 -15.79
CA VAL A 384 8.60 -20.42 -15.37
C VAL A 384 8.69 -20.82 -13.89
N GLY A 385 9.70 -20.33 -13.17
CA GLY A 385 9.96 -20.64 -11.77
C GLY A 385 11.11 -21.61 -11.57
N VAL A 386 11.57 -21.71 -10.33
CA VAL A 386 12.71 -22.58 -9.94
C VAL A 386 12.38 -24.03 -10.23
N ASN A 387 13.29 -24.73 -10.90
CA ASN A 387 13.18 -26.16 -11.28
C ASN A 387 11.88 -26.51 -12.04
N SER A 388 11.30 -25.52 -12.75
CA SER A 388 10.10 -25.71 -13.58
C SER A 388 10.38 -25.48 -15.06
N GLY A 389 11.60 -25.06 -15.38
CA GLY A 389 12.11 -24.82 -16.73
C GLY A 389 13.18 -25.80 -17.15
N ASP A 390 13.60 -25.67 -18.39
CA ASP A 390 14.60 -26.56 -19.04
C ASP A 390 15.92 -25.78 -19.25
N TYR A 391 15.92 -24.47 -19.04
CA TYR A 391 17.04 -23.55 -19.30
C TYR A 391 17.38 -22.68 -18.09
N ILE A 392 18.64 -22.27 -18.04
CA ILE A 392 19.14 -21.22 -17.11
C ILE A 392 19.66 -20.03 -17.93
N LEU A 393 19.74 -18.86 -17.31
CA LEU A 393 20.50 -17.73 -17.85
C LEU A 393 21.98 -18.08 -17.75
N ASP A 394 22.66 -18.20 -18.90
CA ASP A 394 24.09 -18.52 -18.97
C ASP A 394 24.95 -17.26 -18.87
N SER A 395 24.67 -16.29 -19.73
CA SER A 395 25.40 -15.02 -19.77
C SER A 395 24.54 -13.88 -20.30
N THR A 396 24.98 -12.66 -20.06
CA THR A 396 24.38 -11.45 -20.63
C THR A 396 25.48 -10.68 -21.38
N ILE A 397 25.27 -10.47 -22.66
CA ILE A 397 26.16 -9.71 -23.55
C ILE A 397 25.51 -8.39 -23.96
N ALA A 398 26.23 -7.55 -24.71
CA ALA A 398 25.74 -6.22 -25.11
C ALA A 398 24.41 -6.22 -25.88
N ILE A 399 24.11 -7.30 -26.62
CA ILE A 399 22.89 -7.45 -27.44
C ILE A 399 21.77 -8.23 -26.75
N GLY A 400 21.98 -8.74 -25.51
CA GLY A 400 20.94 -9.43 -24.73
C GLY A 400 21.44 -10.59 -23.90
N SER A 401 20.50 -11.43 -23.43
CA SER A 401 20.75 -12.57 -22.54
C SER A 401 20.77 -13.90 -23.31
N ILE A 402 21.78 -14.72 -23.04
CA ILE A 402 21.96 -16.05 -23.61
C ILE A 402 21.49 -17.09 -22.61
N PHE A 403 20.70 -18.05 -23.07
CA PHE A 403 20.14 -19.14 -22.24
C PHE A 403 20.73 -20.46 -22.66
N LYS A 404 21.02 -21.32 -21.68
CA LYS A 404 21.60 -22.65 -21.84
C LYS A 404 20.66 -23.74 -21.36
N PHE A 405 20.47 -24.77 -22.15
CA PHE A 405 19.73 -25.96 -21.77
C PHE A 405 20.49 -26.77 -20.71
N VAL A 406 19.80 -27.12 -19.60
CA VAL A 406 20.37 -27.87 -18.48
C VAL A 406 19.63 -29.16 -18.18
N GLY A 407 18.60 -29.49 -18.97
CA GLY A 407 17.75 -30.65 -18.78
C GLY A 407 16.31 -30.27 -18.44
N VAL A 408 15.42 -31.24 -18.69
CA VAL A 408 13.96 -31.03 -18.45
C VAL A 408 13.70 -30.78 -16.96
N ASN A 409 13.04 -29.68 -16.65
CA ASN A 409 12.71 -29.25 -15.28
C ASN A 409 13.94 -29.05 -14.34
N GLN A 410 15.13 -28.79 -14.89
CA GLN A 410 16.35 -28.51 -14.13
C GLN A 410 16.74 -27.01 -14.15
N GLY A 411 16.01 -26.22 -14.88
CA GLY A 411 16.22 -24.77 -15.02
C GLY A 411 15.02 -23.97 -14.58
N ASN A 412 15.09 -22.67 -14.87
CA ASN A 412 14.07 -21.69 -14.50
C ASN A 412 13.32 -21.12 -15.71
N TYR A 413 13.77 -21.39 -16.94
CA TYR A 413 13.26 -20.79 -18.17
C TYR A 413 12.81 -21.86 -19.16
N LYS A 414 11.80 -21.52 -19.97
CA LYS A 414 11.34 -22.32 -21.14
C LYS A 414 11.29 -21.47 -22.40
N PRO A 415 11.49 -22.06 -23.61
CA PRO A 415 11.40 -21.37 -24.89
C PRO A 415 9.92 -21.18 -25.29
N ILE A 416 9.18 -20.43 -24.50
CA ILE A 416 7.75 -20.18 -24.67
C ILE A 416 7.43 -18.70 -24.47
N ILE A 417 6.32 -18.27 -25.03
CA ILE A 417 5.67 -16.99 -24.71
C ILE A 417 4.46 -17.28 -23.83
N ARG A 418 4.42 -16.69 -22.64
CA ARG A 418 3.22 -16.70 -21.81
C ARG A 418 2.22 -15.68 -22.38
N LEU A 419 1.04 -16.19 -22.73
CA LEU A 419 -0.05 -15.36 -23.18
C LEU A 419 -0.85 -14.87 -21.99
N ILE A 420 -1.19 -13.59 -21.98
CA ILE A 420 -2.01 -12.99 -20.94
C ILE A 420 -3.40 -12.75 -21.51
N ALA A 421 -4.39 -13.41 -20.94
CA ALA A 421 -5.79 -13.23 -21.34
C ALA A 421 -6.40 -11.98 -20.72
N PRO A 422 -7.29 -11.28 -21.42
CA PRO A 422 -8.09 -10.21 -20.85
C PRO A 422 -9.10 -10.77 -19.86
N THR A 423 -9.32 -10.06 -18.77
CA THR A 423 -10.13 -10.50 -17.63
C THR A 423 -11.34 -9.58 -17.41
N LYS A 424 -12.35 -10.10 -16.72
CA LYS A 424 -13.53 -9.36 -16.29
C LYS A 424 -13.88 -9.76 -14.87
N SER A 425 -14.14 -8.76 -14.02
CA SER A 425 -14.59 -8.96 -12.64
C SER A 425 -15.77 -8.07 -12.34
N GLN A 426 -16.89 -8.65 -11.91
CA GLN A 426 -18.11 -7.94 -11.57
C GLN A 426 -18.61 -8.40 -10.21
N PHE A 427 -19.09 -7.44 -9.41
CA PHE A 427 -19.66 -7.69 -8.09
C PHE A 427 -20.93 -6.89 -7.91
N PHE A 428 -21.91 -7.55 -7.31
CA PHE A 428 -23.08 -6.91 -6.75
C PHE A 428 -23.17 -7.28 -5.27
N VAL A 429 -23.26 -6.27 -4.40
CA VAL A 429 -23.32 -6.48 -2.95
C VAL A 429 -24.50 -5.72 -2.38
N LEU A 430 -25.30 -6.41 -1.58
CA LEU A 430 -26.37 -5.84 -0.78
C LEU A 430 -26.04 -6.03 0.70
N LYS A 431 -25.88 -4.94 1.43
CA LYS A 431 -25.66 -4.92 2.87
C LYS A 431 -26.83 -4.27 3.57
N SER A 432 -27.31 -4.89 4.66
CA SER A 432 -28.29 -4.27 5.52
C SER A 432 -27.82 -4.30 6.98
N ALA A 433 -28.15 -3.27 7.72
CA ALA A 433 -27.98 -3.19 9.17
C ALA A 433 -29.32 -2.72 9.79
N TYR A 434 -29.77 -3.46 10.77
CA TYR A 434 -30.99 -3.17 11.53
C TYR A 434 -30.68 -3.00 13.01
N GLN A 435 -30.98 -1.84 13.55
CA GLN A 435 -30.87 -1.53 14.96
C GLN A 435 -32.23 -1.71 15.63
N ALA A 436 -32.48 -2.88 16.20
CA ALA A 436 -33.76 -3.18 16.85
C ALA A 436 -34.01 -2.26 18.05
N ASN A 437 -32.94 -2.03 18.85
CA ASN A 437 -32.89 -1.10 20.00
C ASN A 437 -31.42 -0.76 20.28
N GLU A 438 -31.15 0.06 21.31
CA GLU A 438 -29.78 0.47 21.68
C GLU A 438 -28.83 -0.71 22.01
N LYS A 439 -29.38 -1.88 22.31
CA LYS A 439 -28.64 -3.07 22.76
C LYS A 439 -28.54 -4.16 21.71
N THR A 440 -29.37 -4.11 20.66
CA THR A 440 -29.50 -5.21 19.69
C THR A 440 -29.36 -4.72 18.28
N SER A 441 -28.41 -5.26 17.53
CA SER A 441 -28.25 -5.00 16.11
C SER A 441 -28.09 -6.29 15.30
N LEU A 442 -28.57 -6.27 14.06
CA LEU A 442 -28.43 -7.34 13.08
C LEU A 442 -27.80 -6.74 11.81
N GLU A 443 -26.76 -7.37 11.31
CA GLU A 443 -26.13 -7.02 10.04
C GLU A 443 -26.17 -8.21 9.09
N THR A 444 -26.50 -7.95 7.82
CA THR A 444 -26.42 -8.96 6.76
C THR A 444 -25.73 -8.39 5.55
N GLU A 445 -24.97 -9.22 4.87
CA GLU A 445 -24.35 -8.87 3.60
C GLU A 445 -24.39 -10.07 2.66
N ILE A 446 -24.86 -9.84 1.42
CA ILE A 446 -24.91 -10.84 0.36
C ILE A 446 -24.12 -10.27 -0.82
N ALA A 447 -23.20 -11.05 -1.36
CA ALA A 447 -22.35 -10.67 -2.46
C ALA A 447 -22.45 -11.70 -3.60
N LEU A 448 -22.68 -11.21 -4.80
CA LEU A 448 -22.61 -11.99 -6.05
C LEU A 448 -21.36 -11.55 -6.79
N SER A 449 -20.54 -12.49 -7.25
CA SER A 449 -19.40 -12.23 -8.09
C SER A 449 -19.52 -12.93 -9.44
N ASN A 450 -18.98 -12.31 -10.49
CA ASN A 450 -18.81 -12.88 -11.82
C ASN A 450 -17.39 -12.56 -12.29
N ASN A 451 -16.48 -13.54 -12.16
CA ASN A 451 -15.05 -13.38 -12.42
C ASN A 451 -14.64 -14.27 -13.59
N ASP A 452 -14.43 -13.67 -14.74
CA ASP A 452 -13.96 -14.31 -15.94
C ASP A 452 -12.45 -14.05 -16.10
N ALA A 453 -11.64 -15.09 -16.02
CA ALA A 453 -10.20 -15.00 -16.12
C ALA A 453 -9.67 -15.05 -17.56
N ASN A 454 -10.55 -15.29 -18.55
CA ASN A 454 -10.16 -15.38 -19.94
C ASN A 454 -11.33 -15.08 -20.89
N LEU A 455 -11.48 -13.83 -21.29
CA LEU A 455 -12.54 -13.38 -22.19
C LEU A 455 -12.46 -13.98 -23.62
N PHE A 456 -11.40 -14.69 -23.99
CA PHE A 456 -11.31 -15.42 -25.26
C PHE A 456 -11.97 -16.80 -25.18
N SER A 457 -12.11 -17.39 -23.99
CA SER A 457 -12.66 -18.72 -23.80
C SER A 457 -14.10 -18.71 -23.24
N ALA A 458 -14.88 -19.71 -23.61
CA ALA A 458 -16.19 -19.99 -23.02
C ALA A 458 -16.22 -21.28 -22.19
N ILE A 459 -15.11 -22.00 -22.12
CA ILE A 459 -15.04 -23.39 -21.57
C ILE A 459 -15.48 -23.40 -20.08
N ASP A 460 -14.99 -22.46 -19.26
CA ASP A 460 -15.20 -22.45 -17.81
C ASP A 460 -16.21 -21.39 -17.34
N ASN A 461 -17.02 -20.83 -18.22
CA ASN A 461 -17.94 -19.73 -17.91
C ASN A 461 -19.00 -20.05 -16.84
N ASN A 462 -19.32 -21.33 -16.65
CA ASN A 462 -20.21 -21.80 -15.58
C ASN A 462 -19.58 -21.64 -14.18
N GLN A 463 -18.25 -21.53 -14.07
CA GLN A 463 -17.51 -21.37 -12.84
C GLN A 463 -17.25 -19.89 -12.48
N ASN A 464 -17.59 -18.95 -13.37
CA ASN A 464 -17.33 -17.53 -13.18
C ASN A 464 -18.22 -16.91 -12.11
N LYS A 465 -19.44 -17.46 -11.91
CA LYS A 465 -20.44 -16.91 -10.99
C LYS A 465 -20.35 -17.57 -9.62
N ALA A 466 -20.42 -16.77 -8.58
CA ALA A 466 -20.40 -17.26 -7.21
C ALA A 466 -21.14 -16.33 -6.25
N LEU A 467 -21.55 -16.91 -5.10
CA LEU A 467 -22.24 -16.26 -4.01
C LEU A 467 -21.35 -16.27 -2.76
N ALA A 468 -21.41 -15.18 -2.00
CA ALA A 468 -20.97 -15.12 -0.61
C ALA A 468 -22.04 -14.41 0.23
N ALA A 469 -22.16 -14.81 1.49
CA ALA A 469 -23.12 -14.23 2.44
C ALA A 469 -22.54 -14.16 3.84
N LYS A 470 -22.91 -13.12 4.58
CA LYS A 470 -22.56 -12.95 6.00
C LYS A 470 -23.77 -12.45 6.78
N ILE A 471 -23.99 -13.02 7.93
CA ILE A 471 -24.97 -12.56 8.91
C ILE A 471 -24.25 -12.36 10.26
N GLY A 472 -24.56 -11.28 10.94
CA GLY A 472 -24.01 -10.96 12.27
C GLY A 472 -25.10 -10.43 13.19
N TRP A 473 -25.14 -10.93 14.39
CA TRP A 473 -26.05 -10.48 15.45
C TRP A 473 -25.23 -10.04 16.65
N GLN A 474 -25.46 -8.82 17.10
CA GLN A 474 -24.83 -8.26 18.28
C GLN A 474 -25.87 -7.94 19.35
N GLN A 475 -25.57 -8.31 20.59
CA GLN A 475 -26.42 -8.07 21.74
C GLN A 475 -25.61 -7.59 22.92
N VAL A 476 -26.06 -6.52 23.59
CA VAL A 476 -25.59 -6.13 24.91
C VAL A 476 -26.44 -6.89 25.96
N LEU A 477 -25.79 -7.84 26.63
CA LEU A 477 -26.44 -8.70 27.61
C LEU A 477 -26.56 -8.04 28.98
N MET A 478 -25.56 -7.25 29.37
CA MET A 478 -25.51 -6.53 30.63
C MET A 478 -24.82 -5.22 30.46
N ASP A 479 -25.35 -4.13 31.03
CA ASP A 479 -24.75 -2.81 31.01
C ASP A 479 -24.86 -2.17 32.41
N LYS A 480 -23.81 -2.37 33.20
CA LYS A 480 -23.65 -1.82 34.56
C LYS A 480 -22.24 -1.21 34.68
N LYS A 481 -21.54 -1.46 35.78
CA LYS A 481 -20.12 -1.10 35.96
C LYS A 481 -19.23 -1.78 34.90
N TRP A 482 -19.59 -2.99 34.51
CA TRP A 482 -19.09 -3.74 33.40
C TRP A 482 -20.20 -3.95 32.36
N GLN A 483 -19.87 -3.80 31.10
CA GLN A 483 -20.74 -4.12 29.99
C GLN A 483 -20.34 -5.48 29.42
N LEU A 484 -21.27 -6.40 29.35
CA LEU A 484 -21.11 -7.69 28.67
C LEU A 484 -21.89 -7.64 27.34
N SER A 485 -21.22 -7.89 26.25
CA SER A 485 -21.84 -8.01 24.93
C SER A 485 -21.44 -9.31 24.24
N THR A 486 -22.30 -9.79 23.37
CA THR A 486 -22.03 -10.93 22.50
C THR A 486 -22.16 -10.49 21.04
N ASN A 487 -21.35 -11.10 20.17
CA ASN A 487 -21.44 -10.97 18.74
C ASN A 487 -21.36 -12.38 18.12
N ILE A 488 -22.39 -12.77 17.39
CA ILE A 488 -22.46 -14.07 16.72
C ILE A 488 -22.53 -13.79 15.23
N SER A 489 -21.68 -14.43 14.45
CA SER A 489 -21.67 -14.26 12.99
C SER A 489 -21.45 -15.57 12.26
N HIS A 490 -22.04 -15.67 11.10
CA HIS A 490 -21.81 -16.77 10.15
C HIS A 490 -21.48 -16.20 8.78
N GLU A 491 -20.47 -16.77 8.15
CA GLU A 491 -19.98 -16.39 6.83
C GLU A 491 -19.96 -17.63 5.94
N TYR A 492 -20.52 -17.47 4.75
CA TYR A 492 -20.52 -18.46 3.67
C TYR A 492 -19.82 -17.84 2.46
N ALA A 493 -18.93 -18.58 1.80
CA ALA A 493 -18.36 -18.18 0.51
C ALA A 493 -18.19 -19.41 -0.39
N HIS A 494 -18.81 -19.39 -1.54
CA HIS A 494 -18.67 -20.44 -2.55
C HIS A 494 -17.22 -20.51 -3.04
N LYS A 495 -16.71 -21.70 -3.38
CA LYS A 495 -15.32 -21.93 -3.82
C LYS A 495 -14.85 -21.05 -4.98
N ASN A 496 -15.74 -20.63 -5.84
CA ASN A 496 -15.45 -19.76 -7.00
C ASN A 496 -15.59 -18.28 -6.68
N PHE A 497 -16.01 -17.90 -5.46
CA PHE A 497 -16.06 -16.50 -5.06
C PHE A 497 -14.63 -15.93 -4.99
N ARG A 498 -14.41 -14.81 -5.66
CA ARG A 498 -13.13 -14.09 -5.66
C ARG A 498 -13.41 -12.63 -5.29
N SER A 499 -12.65 -12.08 -4.38
CA SER A 499 -12.72 -10.66 -4.05
C SER A 499 -11.70 -9.85 -4.85
N ILE A 500 -11.88 -8.54 -4.85
CA ILE A 500 -10.95 -7.58 -5.46
C ILE A 500 -9.68 -7.45 -4.63
N GLN A 501 -9.86 -7.26 -3.33
CA GLN A 501 -8.79 -7.27 -2.35
C GLN A 501 -9.15 -8.24 -1.23
N ARG A 502 -8.20 -8.54 -0.39
CA ARG A 502 -8.37 -9.48 0.73
C ARG A 502 -9.39 -8.95 1.74
N TRP A 503 -10.35 -9.77 2.13
CA TRP A 503 -11.28 -9.47 3.24
C TRP A 503 -10.88 -10.15 4.55
N GLU A 504 -10.00 -11.13 4.50
CA GLU A 504 -9.47 -11.83 5.68
C GLU A 504 -8.23 -11.13 6.25
N THR A 505 -7.79 -11.49 7.43
CA THR A 505 -6.53 -10.99 8.00
C THR A 505 -5.32 -11.44 7.18
N VAL A 506 -4.22 -10.70 7.23
CA VAL A 506 -2.99 -10.99 6.44
C VAL A 506 -2.46 -12.38 6.74
N GLU A 507 -2.51 -12.81 8.00
CA GLU A 507 -1.99 -14.09 8.47
C GLU A 507 -3.08 -15.18 8.56
N PHE A 508 -4.26 -14.99 7.96
CA PHE A 508 -5.40 -15.90 8.10
C PHE A 508 -5.03 -17.35 7.79
N ASN A 509 -4.40 -17.61 6.65
CA ASN A 509 -4.02 -18.97 6.25
C ASN A 509 -3.03 -19.61 7.23
N ARG A 510 -2.08 -18.83 7.76
CA ARG A 510 -1.14 -19.30 8.77
C ARG A 510 -1.83 -19.57 10.12
N ASP A 511 -2.66 -18.65 10.56
CA ASP A 511 -3.34 -18.73 11.85
C ASP A 511 -4.34 -19.90 11.93
N TRP A 512 -4.72 -20.43 10.77
CA TRP A 512 -5.55 -21.60 10.61
C TRP A 512 -4.81 -22.84 10.10
N ASN A 513 -3.49 -22.75 9.80
CA ASN A 513 -2.71 -23.80 9.13
C ASN A 513 -3.35 -24.27 7.80
N ILE A 514 -3.89 -23.35 7.00
CA ILE A 514 -4.51 -23.66 5.71
C ILE A 514 -3.43 -23.73 4.64
N ILE A 515 -3.35 -24.87 3.94
CA ILE A 515 -2.45 -25.09 2.80
C ILE A 515 -3.16 -24.71 1.50
N THR A 516 -4.43 -25.12 1.36
CA THR A 516 -5.28 -24.82 0.23
C THR A 516 -6.67 -24.44 0.71
N ASN A 517 -7.29 -23.46 0.04
CA ASN A 517 -8.64 -23.00 0.32
C ASN A 517 -9.57 -23.06 -0.89
N ASN A 518 -9.26 -23.94 -1.86
CA ASN A 518 -10.09 -24.08 -3.07
C ASN A 518 -11.33 -24.93 -2.82
N ALA A 519 -12.09 -24.57 -1.78
CA ALA A 519 -13.37 -25.19 -1.45
C ALA A 519 -14.34 -24.16 -0.89
N THR A 520 -15.61 -24.52 -0.78
CA THR A 520 -16.65 -23.68 -0.19
C THR A 520 -16.38 -23.47 1.29
N LYS A 521 -16.36 -22.24 1.72
CA LYS A 521 -16.07 -21.80 3.10
C LYS A 521 -17.36 -21.65 3.90
N ASN A 522 -17.39 -22.22 5.10
CA ASN A 522 -18.31 -21.91 6.16
C ASN A 522 -17.52 -21.48 7.39
N TYR A 523 -17.81 -20.29 7.89
CA TYR A 523 -17.09 -19.75 9.05
C TYR A 523 -18.09 -19.22 10.07
N PHE A 524 -18.15 -19.88 11.22
CA PHE A 524 -18.96 -19.47 12.36
C PHE A 524 -18.08 -18.85 13.43
N GLN A 525 -18.52 -17.74 14.01
CA GLN A 525 -17.83 -17.04 15.07
C GLN A 525 -18.83 -16.64 16.16
N SER A 526 -18.46 -16.86 17.42
CA SER A 526 -19.18 -16.36 18.59
C SER A 526 -18.19 -15.65 19.51
N GLU A 527 -18.48 -14.42 19.87
CA GLU A 527 -17.63 -13.56 20.69
C GLU A 527 -18.38 -13.10 21.94
N LEU A 528 -17.68 -13.13 23.07
CA LEU A 528 -18.10 -12.54 24.34
C LEU A 528 -17.10 -11.47 24.74
N LEU A 529 -17.56 -10.23 24.88
CA LEU A 529 -16.74 -9.08 25.28
C LEU A 529 -17.28 -8.49 26.58
N LEU A 530 -16.45 -8.56 27.62
CA LEU A 530 -16.67 -7.89 28.91
C LEU A 530 -15.73 -6.66 28.96
N LYS A 531 -16.27 -5.46 29.05
CA LYS A 531 -15.49 -4.21 29.09
C LYS A 531 -16.02 -3.24 30.14
N ASN A 532 -15.17 -2.35 30.63
CA ASN A 532 -15.56 -1.28 31.55
C ASN A 532 -15.22 0.11 30.99
N LYS A 533 -15.67 1.18 31.66
CA LYS A 533 -15.41 2.58 31.29
C LYS A 533 -13.91 2.95 31.37
N LYS A 534 -13.09 2.19 32.11
CA LYS A 534 -11.64 2.41 32.26
C LYS A 534 -10.82 1.76 31.14
N LYS A 535 -11.47 1.23 30.10
CA LYS A 535 -10.85 0.52 28.98
C LYS A 535 -10.23 -0.84 29.37
N ASP A 536 -10.59 -1.40 30.52
CA ASP A 536 -10.30 -2.79 30.81
C ASP A 536 -11.27 -3.66 30.04
N PHE A 537 -10.78 -4.78 29.52
CA PHE A 537 -11.62 -5.73 28.80
C PHE A 537 -11.11 -7.15 28.92
N VAL A 538 -12.05 -8.08 28.77
CA VAL A 538 -11.82 -9.52 28.55
C VAL A 538 -12.67 -9.92 27.36
N LEU A 539 -12.04 -10.51 26.37
CA LEU A 539 -12.64 -10.99 25.14
C LEU A 539 -12.38 -12.49 25.01
N TYR A 540 -13.41 -13.25 24.79
CA TYR A 540 -13.31 -14.65 24.38
C TYR A 540 -14.04 -14.84 23.06
N ARG A 541 -13.40 -15.57 22.13
CA ARG A 541 -13.96 -15.84 20.82
C ARG A 541 -13.83 -17.32 20.49
N PHE A 542 -14.93 -17.93 20.17
CA PHE A 542 -15.02 -19.26 19.59
C PHE A 542 -15.18 -19.13 18.08
N ASN A 543 -14.39 -19.90 17.33
CA ASN A 543 -14.42 -19.89 15.88
C ASN A 543 -14.47 -21.33 15.37
N ASN A 544 -15.31 -21.58 14.36
CA ASN A 544 -15.38 -22.83 13.63
C ASN A 544 -15.28 -22.54 12.12
N LEU A 545 -14.25 -23.07 11.49
CA LEU A 545 -13.97 -22.91 10.06
C LEU A 545 -14.04 -24.27 9.37
N ASP A 546 -14.85 -24.36 8.34
CA ASP A 546 -15.01 -25.55 7.49
C ASP A 546 -14.82 -25.12 6.02
N TYR A 547 -13.80 -25.67 5.37
CA TYR A 547 -13.68 -25.67 3.91
C TYR A 547 -14.10 -27.07 3.44
N PHE A 548 -15.29 -27.17 2.91
CA PHE A 548 -15.98 -28.41 2.56
C PHE A 548 -15.04 -29.48 1.99
N GLU A 549 -14.99 -30.65 2.62
CA GLU A 549 -14.17 -31.83 2.30
C GLU A 549 -12.64 -31.67 2.45
N ILE A 550 -12.09 -30.47 2.58
CA ILE A 550 -10.63 -30.30 2.58
C ILE A 550 -10.05 -29.84 3.92
N PHE A 551 -10.85 -29.21 4.79
CA PHE A 551 -10.33 -28.65 6.03
C PHE A 551 -11.46 -28.39 7.04
N LYS A 552 -11.23 -28.77 8.30
CA LYS A 552 -12.09 -28.41 9.46
C LYS A 552 -11.23 -27.98 10.62
N GLY A 553 -11.58 -26.85 11.24
CA GLY A 553 -10.82 -26.31 12.36
C GLY A 553 -11.71 -25.62 13.39
N ILE A 554 -11.35 -25.78 14.65
CA ILE A 554 -11.93 -25.07 15.79
C ILE A 554 -10.83 -24.27 16.45
N LYS A 555 -11.10 -22.96 16.67
CA LYS A 555 -10.14 -22.05 17.26
C LYS A 555 -10.78 -21.27 18.43
N HIS A 556 -10.06 -21.19 19.52
CA HIS A 556 -10.40 -20.42 20.70
C HIS A 556 -9.42 -19.26 20.85
N ASP A 557 -9.91 -18.03 20.85
CA ASP A 557 -9.11 -16.84 21.06
C ASP A 557 -9.50 -16.19 22.40
N PHE A 558 -8.51 -15.80 23.16
CA PHE A 558 -8.66 -15.08 24.42
C PHE A 558 -7.80 -13.83 24.40
N GLN A 559 -8.39 -12.68 24.72
CA GLN A 559 -7.66 -11.43 24.88
C GLN A 559 -8.10 -10.71 26.13
N SER A 560 -7.17 -10.13 26.86
CA SER A 560 -7.51 -9.30 28.01
C SER A 560 -6.52 -8.17 28.19
N LYS A 561 -7.04 -7.04 28.66
CA LYS A 561 -6.25 -5.92 29.19
C LYS A 561 -6.94 -5.44 30.46
N ILE A 562 -6.23 -5.54 31.59
CA ILE A 562 -6.74 -5.17 32.90
C ILE A 562 -5.74 -4.26 33.59
N ASN A 563 -6.22 -3.11 34.04
CA ASN A 563 -5.44 -2.15 34.79
C ASN A 563 -5.81 -2.27 36.28
N PHE A 564 -4.89 -2.77 37.08
CA PHE A 564 -5.05 -2.87 38.52
C PHE A 564 -4.07 -1.91 39.20
N ASN A 565 -4.60 -0.82 39.77
CA ASN A 565 -3.81 0.28 40.32
C ASN A 565 -2.79 0.83 39.29
N LYS A 566 -1.51 0.56 39.54
CA LYS A 566 -0.37 0.99 38.69
C LYS A 566 0.13 -0.13 37.78
N THR A 567 -0.50 -1.30 37.78
CA THR A 567 -0.06 -2.45 37.00
C THR A 567 -1.06 -2.70 35.87
N THR A 568 -0.55 -2.84 34.65
CA THR A 568 -1.30 -3.26 33.47
C THR A 568 -0.95 -4.70 33.14
N PHE A 569 -1.95 -5.56 33.06
CA PHE A 569 -1.85 -6.93 32.58
C PHE A 569 -2.46 -7.01 31.19
N PHE A 570 -1.73 -7.61 30.29
CA PHE A 570 -2.18 -7.92 28.94
C PHE A 570 -1.96 -9.40 28.68
N ALA A 571 -2.98 -10.09 28.18
CA ALA A 571 -2.88 -11.47 27.72
C ALA A 571 -3.57 -11.61 26.36
N ASN A 572 -2.96 -12.37 25.47
CA ASN A 572 -3.51 -12.77 24.18
C ASN A 572 -3.14 -14.23 23.96
N ALA A 573 -4.13 -15.11 23.87
CA ALA A 573 -3.93 -16.52 23.61
C ALA A 573 -4.86 -16.99 22.49
N SER A 574 -4.36 -17.87 21.64
CA SER A 574 -5.10 -18.50 20.56
C SER A 574 -4.74 -19.98 20.51
N PHE A 575 -5.74 -20.84 20.56
CA PHE A 575 -5.59 -22.28 20.42
C PHE A 575 -6.45 -22.79 19.28
N LEU A 576 -5.79 -23.40 18.29
CA LEU A 576 -6.41 -24.03 17.13
C LEU A 576 -6.21 -25.54 17.16
N SER A 577 -7.27 -26.27 16.90
CA SER A 577 -7.23 -27.68 16.51
C SER A 577 -7.87 -27.82 15.14
N ASN A 578 -7.16 -28.39 14.19
CA ASN A 578 -7.68 -28.60 12.83
C ASN A 578 -7.27 -29.92 12.22
N THR A 579 -8.02 -30.31 11.20
CA THR A 579 -7.74 -31.48 10.35
C THR A 579 -7.96 -31.07 8.90
N SER A 580 -6.99 -31.36 8.05
CA SER A 580 -7.08 -31.24 6.60
C SER A 580 -7.04 -32.62 5.95
N THR A 581 -7.01 -32.70 4.63
CA THR A 581 -6.88 -33.98 3.92
C THR A 581 -5.56 -34.73 4.20
N LEU A 582 -4.49 -34.01 4.56
CA LEU A 582 -3.14 -34.58 4.72
C LEU A 582 -2.63 -34.47 6.17
N GLU A 583 -3.14 -33.52 6.95
CA GLU A 583 -2.56 -33.15 8.24
C GLU A 583 -3.60 -32.96 9.33
N LYS A 584 -3.21 -33.36 10.53
CA LYS A 584 -3.89 -33.00 11.79
C LYS A 584 -2.96 -32.11 12.59
N ASN A 585 -3.48 -30.95 13.03
CA ASN A 585 -2.64 -29.91 13.61
C ASN A 585 -3.21 -29.40 14.93
N SER A 586 -2.29 -28.98 15.80
CA SER A 586 -2.56 -28.22 17.00
C SER A 586 -1.65 -27.00 17.05
N PHE A 587 -2.24 -25.81 17.13
CA PHE A 587 -1.49 -24.56 17.08
C PHE A 587 -1.88 -23.66 18.26
N LEU A 588 -0.93 -23.44 19.17
CA LEU A 588 -1.08 -22.56 20.34
C LEU A 588 -0.16 -21.35 20.20
N VAL A 589 -0.73 -20.18 20.36
CA VAL A 589 0.01 -18.91 20.52
C VAL A 589 -0.44 -18.27 21.83
N ALA A 590 0.49 -17.88 22.69
CA ALA A 590 0.19 -17.19 23.93
C ALA A 590 1.19 -16.05 24.19
N LYS A 591 0.68 -14.86 24.40
CA LYS A 591 1.45 -13.65 24.73
C LYS A 591 0.92 -13.06 26.02
N VAL A 592 1.80 -12.91 27.00
CA VAL A 592 1.45 -12.32 28.31
C VAL A 592 2.44 -11.19 28.60
N LYS A 593 1.92 -10.04 28.98
CA LYS A 593 2.71 -8.87 29.41
C LYS A 593 2.17 -8.35 30.72
N ALA A 594 3.08 -8.10 31.67
CA ALA A 594 2.78 -7.37 32.89
C ALA A 594 3.70 -6.15 32.96
N GLU A 595 3.14 -4.97 33.24
CA GLU A 595 3.87 -3.73 33.34
C GLU A 595 3.42 -2.93 34.56
N HIS A 596 4.35 -2.59 35.45
CA HIS A 596 4.09 -1.79 36.64
C HIS A 596 4.67 -0.39 36.50
N HIS A 597 3.82 0.62 36.71
CA HIS A 597 4.18 2.04 36.61
C HIS A 597 4.53 2.62 37.98
N LEU A 598 5.71 3.21 38.07
CA LEU A 598 6.20 3.99 39.21
C LEU A 598 6.01 5.49 38.95
N LYS A 599 6.29 6.34 39.93
CA LYS A 599 6.19 7.81 39.75
C LYS A 599 7.11 8.36 38.65
N LYS A 600 8.29 7.77 38.43
CA LYS A 600 9.31 8.26 37.49
C LYS A 600 9.79 7.18 36.51
N GLY A 601 9.13 6.04 36.44
CA GLY A 601 9.55 4.95 35.56
C GLY A 601 8.58 3.79 35.58
N TRP A 602 8.93 2.71 34.92
CA TRP A 602 8.15 1.47 34.86
C TRP A 602 9.08 0.26 34.72
N PHE A 603 8.60 -0.89 35.05
CA PHE A 603 9.24 -2.16 34.75
C PHE A 603 8.21 -3.16 34.28
N GLY A 604 8.63 -4.14 33.52
CA GLY A 604 7.73 -5.14 33.01
C GLY A 604 8.40 -6.41 32.54
N ALA A 605 7.54 -7.42 32.34
CA ALA A 605 7.93 -8.70 31.77
C ALA A 605 6.98 -9.05 30.63
N PHE A 606 7.51 -9.75 29.64
CA PHE A 606 6.77 -10.24 28.48
C PHE A 606 7.16 -11.68 28.18
N ILE A 607 6.15 -12.51 27.95
CA ILE A 607 6.33 -13.91 27.53
C ILE A 607 5.57 -14.07 26.22
N ASN A 608 6.22 -14.64 25.20
CA ASN A 608 5.59 -15.08 23.97
C ASN A 608 5.92 -16.55 23.77
N PHE A 609 4.90 -17.36 23.69
CA PHE A 609 5.00 -18.79 23.44
C PHE A 609 4.18 -19.12 22.20
N GLU A 610 4.78 -19.85 21.28
CA GLU A 610 4.13 -20.34 20.07
C GLU A 610 4.54 -21.78 19.85
N THR A 611 3.59 -22.69 19.66
CA THR A 611 3.88 -24.06 19.26
C THR A 611 2.87 -24.50 18.21
N ASN A 612 3.38 -24.91 17.06
CA ASN A 612 2.62 -25.45 15.95
C ASN A 612 3.04 -26.90 15.73
N SER A 613 2.20 -27.82 16.15
CA SER A 613 2.39 -29.25 15.98
C SER A 613 1.58 -29.71 14.79
N ARG A 614 2.26 -30.07 13.71
CA ARG A 614 1.66 -30.56 12.47
C ARG A 614 2.05 -32.02 12.26
N GLN A 615 1.06 -32.88 12.11
CA GLN A 615 1.27 -34.31 11.95
C GLN A 615 0.63 -34.79 10.65
N ASN A 616 1.32 -35.64 9.91
CA ASN A 616 0.74 -36.35 8.80
C ASN A 616 -0.32 -37.33 9.29
N ILE A 617 -1.49 -37.41 8.64
CA ILE A 617 -2.60 -38.26 9.09
C ILE A 617 -2.27 -39.75 8.94
N GLU A 618 -1.56 -40.13 7.88
CA GLU A 618 -1.25 -41.55 7.60
C GLU A 618 -0.13 -42.10 8.47
N THR A 619 1.00 -41.37 8.54
CA THR A 619 2.20 -41.83 9.28
C THR A 619 2.19 -41.40 10.75
N GLN A 620 1.38 -40.42 11.13
CA GLN A 620 1.35 -39.78 12.46
C GLN A 620 2.66 -39.10 12.86
N ASP A 621 3.61 -38.97 11.93
CA ASP A 621 4.85 -38.27 12.17
C ASP A 621 4.69 -36.76 12.11
N PHE A 622 5.54 -36.06 12.85
CA PHE A 622 5.60 -34.62 12.76
C PHE A 622 6.15 -34.19 11.40
N ILE A 623 5.51 -33.19 10.80
CA ILE A 623 5.96 -32.56 9.58
C ILE A 623 7.06 -31.53 9.91
N ASN A 624 8.06 -31.42 9.06
CA ASN A 624 9.23 -30.54 9.25
C ASN A 624 8.90 -29.06 9.46
N THR A 625 7.71 -28.62 9.07
CA THR A 625 7.21 -27.25 9.32
C THR A 625 6.66 -27.04 10.75
N SER A 626 6.59 -28.11 11.56
CA SER A 626 6.26 -27.98 12.97
C SER A 626 7.37 -27.22 13.70
N HIS A 627 6.98 -26.29 14.58
CA HIS A 627 7.92 -25.43 15.28
C HIS A 627 7.41 -25.06 16.67
N ARG A 628 8.36 -24.64 17.53
CA ARG A 628 8.07 -24.07 18.84
C ARG A 628 9.00 -22.90 19.10
N PHE A 629 8.41 -21.74 19.36
CA PHE A 629 9.12 -20.50 19.68
C PHE A 629 8.79 -20.06 21.08
N LYS A 630 9.80 -19.68 21.83
CA LYS A 630 9.68 -19.17 23.20
C LYS A 630 10.48 -17.88 23.29
N LYS A 631 9.85 -16.81 23.75
CA LYS A 631 10.51 -15.54 24.03
C LYS A 631 10.16 -15.07 25.42
N TYR A 632 11.17 -14.74 26.21
CA TYR A 632 11.07 -14.14 27.52
C TYR A 632 11.75 -12.80 27.50
N GLU A 633 11.12 -11.76 27.97
CA GLU A 633 11.67 -10.41 28.00
C GLU A 633 11.40 -9.75 29.35
N GLY A 634 12.43 -9.15 29.93
CA GLY A 634 12.33 -8.29 31.10
C GLY A 634 12.92 -6.92 30.80
N TYR A 635 12.29 -5.86 31.27
CA TYR A 635 12.75 -4.50 31.03
C TYR A 635 12.42 -3.54 32.15
N VAL A 636 13.21 -2.48 32.22
CA VAL A 636 12.98 -1.30 33.05
C VAL A 636 13.06 -0.04 32.19
N GLY A 637 12.21 0.93 32.50
CA GLY A 637 12.16 2.19 31.79
C GLY A 637 12.06 3.39 32.73
N LEU A 638 12.59 4.53 32.30
CA LEU A 638 12.57 5.80 33.01
C LEU A 638 12.02 6.91 32.14
N GLY A 639 11.30 7.86 32.73
CA GLY A 639 10.75 9.01 32.04
C GLY A 639 9.33 8.81 31.51
N ASP A 640 8.93 9.73 30.65
CA ASP A 640 7.63 9.72 29.95
C ASP A 640 7.89 9.52 28.46
N SER A 641 7.17 8.62 27.83
CA SER A 641 7.29 8.31 26.41
C SER A 641 6.99 9.50 25.48
N THR A 642 6.40 10.57 26.01
CA THR A 642 6.08 11.78 25.23
C THR A 642 7.19 12.85 25.29
N LYS A 643 8.05 12.84 26.30
CA LYS A 643 9.11 13.86 26.52
C LYS A 643 10.51 13.24 26.46
N VAL A 644 10.87 12.48 27.48
CA VAL A 644 12.14 11.77 27.57
C VAL A 644 11.82 10.33 27.94
N PHE A 645 12.35 9.41 27.15
CA PHE A 645 12.15 7.99 27.34
C PHE A 645 13.50 7.28 27.30
N ALA A 646 13.75 6.43 28.27
CA ALA A 646 14.86 5.48 28.25
C ALA A 646 14.37 4.12 28.75
N LYS A 647 14.56 3.07 27.97
CA LYS A 647 14.20 1.68 28.29
C LYS A 647 15.40 0.77 28.08
N ILE A 648 15.73 0.00 29.08
CA ILE A 648 16.75 -1.06 29.02
C ILE A 648 16.03 -2.39 29.19
N GLY A 649 16.39 -3.36 28.38
CA GLY A 649 15.77 -4.68 28.46
C GLY A 649 16.70 -5.80 28.02
N PHE A 650 16.32 -6.98 28.44
CA PHE A 650 16.92 -8.25 28.06
C PHE A 650 15.83 -9.17 27.54
N ASN A 651 16.06 -9.81 26.40
CA ASN A 651 15.23 -10.91 25.94
C ASN A 651 16.03 -12.17 25.64
N TYR A 652 15.40 -13.29 25.90
CA TYR A 652 15.87 -14.63 25.54
C TYR A 652 14.84 -15.26 24.60
N THR A 653 15.29 -15.68 23.42
CA THR A 653 14.47 -16.38 22.44
C THR A 653 15.06 -17.77 22.21
N ASN A 654 14.20 -18.79 22.17
CA ASN A 654 14.56 -20.17 21.88
C ASN A 654 13.62 -20.71 20.80
N ASN A 655 14.20 -21.33 19.78
CA ASN A 655 13.49 -21.86 18.63
C ASN A 655 13.77 -23.37 18.51
N ASP A 656 12.69 -24.16 18.53
CA ASP A 656 12.74 -25.60 18.33
C ASP A 656 12.11 -25.94 16.96
N SER A 657 12.69 -26.93 16.28
CA SER A 657 12.11 -27.56 15.08
C SER A 657 12.09 -29.08 15.25
N ILE A 658 11.55 -29.81 14.27
CA ILE A 658 11.50 -31.27 14.34
C ILE A 658 12.82 -31.90 13.86
N LYS A 659 13.38 -32.76 14.71
CA LYS A 659 14.45 -33.71 14.37
C LYS A 659 14.10 -35.07 14.93
N VAL A 660 14.16 -36.10 14.11
CA VAL A 660 13.82 -37.50 14.49
C VAL A 660 12.47 -37.54 15.21
N ASN A 661 11.44 -36.95 14.59
CA ASN A 661 10.05 -36.90 15.08
C ASN A 661 9.89 -36.30 16.49
N LYS A 662 10.80 -35.39 16.92
CA LYS A 662 10.76 -34.69 18.23
C LYS A 662 11.13 -33.22 18.07
N PHE A 663 10.53 -32.38 18.92
CA PHE A 663 10.97 -30.97 19.03
C PHE A 663 12.37 -30.89 19.63
N THR A 664 13.30 -30.37 18.85
CA THR A 664 14.71 -30.19 19.23
C THR A 664 15.09 -28.73 19.03
N GLU A 665 15.83 -28.16 19.96
CA GLU A 665 16.34 -26.81 19.84
C GLU A 665 17.27 -26.71 18.60
N ILE A 666 17.01 -25.70 17.77
CA ILE A 666 17.83 -25.38 16.59
C ILE A 666 18.70 -24.15 16.84
N ASN A 667 18.17 -23.16 17.57
CA ASN A 667 18.92 -21.98 17.96
C ASN A 667 18.31 -21.29 19.18
N HIS A 668 19.13 -20.46 19.81
CA HIS A 668 18.68 -19.49 20.81
C HIS A 668 19.38 -18.17 20.63
N ARG A 669 18.76 -17.08 21.10
CA ARG A 669 19.30 -15.73 21.05
C ARG A 669 19.13 -15.04 22.40
N LYS A 670 20.17 -14.36 22.84
CA LYS A 670 20.15 -13.46 24.00
C LYS A 670 20.40 -12.05 23.49
N THR A 671 19.49 -11.13 23.76
CA THR A 671 19.58 -9.75 23.29
C THR A 671 19.47 -8.79 24.46
N PHE A 672 20.47 -7.94 24.62
CA PHE A 672 20.42 -6.75 25.46
C PHE A 672 20.13 -5.56 24.56
N TYR A 673 19.19 -4.69 24.97
CA TYR A 673 18.87 -3.52 24.19
C TYR A 673 18.66 -2.29 25.07
N ILE A 674 18.97 -1.13 24.49
CA ILE A 674 18.72 0.19 25.09
C ILE A 674 17.96 1.00 24.04
N ASN A 675 16.76 1.43 24.38
CA ASN A 675 15.96 2.33 23.56
C ASN A 675 15.84 3.66 24.28
N SER A 676 16.22 4.76 23.63
CA SER A 676 16.06 6.10 24.17
C SER A 676 15.48 7.05 23.16
N LYS A 677 14.64 7.97 23.62
CA LYS A 677 14.06 9.02 22.81
C LYS A 677 14.07 10.32 23.60
N LEU A 678 14.73 11.32 23.06
CA LEU A 678 14.71 12.69 23.57
C LEU A 678 13.87 13.54 22.62
N ILE A 679 12.78 14.10 23.14
CA ILE A 679 11.94 15.06 22.39
C ILE A 679 12.24 16.44 22.99
N LYS A 680 12.94 17.29 22.23
CA LYS A 680 13.14 18.68 22.56
C LYS A 680 11.93 19.46 22.05
N ASN A 681 11.07 19.95 22.95
CA ASN A 681 10.06 20.91 22.56
C ASN A 681 10.78 22.21 22.15
N LYS A 682 10.61 22.64 20.90
CA LYS A 682 11.01 23.97 20.45
C LYS A 682 10.00 25.00 20.90
#